data_14120b6749e3d2b3c2ba288b1ddf2432
#
_entry.id   14120b6749e3d2b3c2ba288b1ddf2432
#
_cell.length_a   1.000
_cell.length_b   1.000
_cell.length_c   1.000
_cell.angle_alpha   90.00
_cell.angle_beta   90.00
_cell.angle_gamma   90.00
#
_symmetry.space_group_name_H-M   'P 1'
#
loop_
_entity.id
_entity.type
_entity.pdbx_description
1 polymer ?
#
loop_
_entity_poly.entity_id
_entity_poly.type
_entity_poly.pdbx_seq_one_letter_code
_entity_poly.pdbx_strand_id
1 'polypeptide(L)'
;MKRGLKITLLAILALLMLVVLAVTTVLGTATGSRWALGFVPGLTVENFQGRLGGQWSADHLLWQQDTSRVELSKPIFAWSPLCLMRMTLCIEQLKADQVSLQLPPGTEEASSGPIALPDLKLPLAIELGDVQVGSLLFNGSEELKGLQLAAHWTAQGLQIDSVKLQRDELSLNLSGLLQPSGNWPLKAEGTLTLPAPQPWSLALKVDGDLLKTLNLKADSRGYLNGQLSGEVQPLTENLPAKVHITADGFKPSADLPDTLQLNQLELTGDGDLKNGYQLLGKATLPAEKGPVALLLQGKVDAQGAQIAALDLTANDKQSLKLTGQLDWSKGLSADAKIDWQDFPWHRLYPLIDEPEVALRSFNGQVSYTDGKYLGSFKAALDGPAGAFNLNSPFSGDLTKIYLQQIQLEAGQGKAEGHLNLQFADGIAWDTALDLSAINPAYWVAELPGTLAGPLRSKGEMKNEQLSLNADLDLKGKLRGQPAVIQAKADGGGAQWNLNALQIRLGDNSISGKGSLQQKLAGQIDIKLPRLAQLWPQLRGQINGRLDVAGTLKAPQGKLGLQGTQLAFQDNRLQSLNLEANLDSAQRAKIDLKGSGIQAGDTALGTLTASGQGDIKNQKLTLDLQGPKLKLALGLDGALDKGNWRGRLANGDIQAGGQAWKLQGPARLERLADGKINFGAHCWMSGPASLCGEDQRLMPEPKLRYHLKQFPIESLAQWLPKDFAWSGKLNADLQLDLPASGPNGQI
;
A
#
# COMPACT_ATOMS: atom_id res chain seq x y z
N MET A 1 48.14 -87.22 -23.06
CA MET A 1 47.18 -86.12 -22.92
C MET A 1 47.07 -85.49 -21.50
N LYS A 2 47.31 -86.18 -20.39
CA LYS A 2 47.10 -85.60 -19.01
C LYS A 2 48.18 -84.59 -18.57
N ARG A 3 49.43 -84.60 -19.16
CA ARG A 3 50.49 -83.64 -18.78
C ARG A 3 50.37 -82.28 -19.48
N GLY A 4 49.92 -82.25 -20.77
CA GLY A 4 49.70 -81.02 -21.49
C GLY A 4 48.55 -80.17 -20.94
N LEU A 5 47.44 -80.81 -20.53
CA LEU A 5 46.29 -80.16 -19.92
C LEU A 5 46.60 -79.47 -18.57
N LYS A 6 47.53 -80.09 -17.77
CA LYS A 6 47.96 -79.47 -16.51
C LYS A 6 48.84 -78.25 -16.73
N ILE A 7 49.70 -78.25 -17.75
CA ILE A 7 50.60 -77.12 -18.10
C ILE A 7 49.76 -75.93 -18.67
N THR A 8 48.79 -76.25 -19.53
CA THR A 8 47.87 -75.22 -20.03
C THR A 8 47.00 -74.62 -18.93
N LEU A 9 46.51 -75.42 -18.01
CA LEU A 9 45.73 -75.00 -16.87
C LEU A 9 46.56 -74.11 -15.90
N LEU A 10 47.82 -74.47 -15.65
CA LEU A 10 48.76 -73.72 -14.86
C LEU A 10 49.16 -72.39 -15.54
N ALA A 11 49.35 -72.41 -16.86
CA ALA A 11 49.65 -71.21 -17.64
C ALA A 11 48.49 -70.22 -17.68
N ILE A 12 47.22 -70.73 -17.81
CA ILE A 12 46.01 -69.91 -17.71
C ILE A 12 45.87 -69.37 -16.29
N LEU A 13 46.13 -70.18 -15.25
CA LEU A 13 46.07 -69.70 -13.87
C LEU A 13 47.12 -68.65 -13.56
N ALA A 14 48.36 -68.85 -14.09
CA ALA A 14 49.42 -67.85 -13.95
C ALA A 14 49.14 -66.56 -14.71
N LEU A 15 48.55 -66.65 -15.93
CA LEU A 15 48.13 -65.49 -16.68
C LEU A 15 46.98 -64.77 -15.98
N LEU A 16 46.03 -65.50 -15.45
CA LEU A 16 44.92 -64.95 -14.66
C LEU A 16 45.43 -64.25 -13.37
N MET A 17 46.41 -64.86 -12.70
CA MET A 17 47.08 -64.28 -11.54
C MET A 17 47.85 -62.98 -11.86
N LEU A 18 48.53 -62.96 -13.03
CA LEU A 18 49.22 -61.78 -13.53
C LEU A 18 48.25 -60.67 -13.89
N VAL A 19 47.13 -60.99 -14.53
CA VAL A 19 46.08 -60.04 -14.86
C VAL A 19 45.43 -59.46 -13.58
N VAL A 20 45.15 -60.35 -12.63
CA VAL A 20 44.61 -59.89 -11.32
C VAL A 20 45.64 -59.01 -10.58
N LEU A 21 46.94 -59.39 -10.61
CA LEU A 21 47.99 -58.57 -10.01
C LEU A 21 48.13 -57.21 -10.70
N ALA A 22 48.08 -57.19 -12.03
CA ALA A 22 48.12 -55.97 -12.83
C ALA A 22 46.91 -55.05 -12.53
N VAL A 23 45.72 -55.63 -12.53
CA VAL A 23 44.50 -54.90 -12.22
C VAL A 23 44.48 -54.37 -10.79
N THR A 24 44.90 -55.20 -9.79
CA THR A 24 44.98 -54.78 -8.39
C THR A 24 46.05 -53.73 -8.17
N THR A 25 47.15 -53.74 -8.93
CA THR A 25 48.20 -52.70 -8.85
C THR A 25 47.74 -51.40 -9.45
N VAL A 26 47.10 -51.45 -10.62
CA VAL A 26 46.59 -50.27 -11.33
C VAL A 26 45.45 -49.63 -10.57
N LEU A 27 44.49 -50.38 -10.11
CA LEU A 27 43.30 -49.85 -9.41
C LEU A 27 43.54 -49.66 -7.91
N GLY A 28 44.42 -50.44 -7.29
CA GLY A 28 44.63 -50.47 -5.84
C GLY A 28 45.72 -49.52 -5.34
N THR A 29 46.47 -48.85 -6.25
CA THR A 29 47.51 -47.89 -5.85
C THR A 29 47.31 -46.53 -6.45
N ALA A 30 47.73 -45.45 -5.79
CA ALA A 30 47.63 -44.08 -6.30
C ALA A 30 48.48 -43.89 -7.57
N THR A 31 49.67 -44.51 -7.63
CA THR A 31 50.55 -44.42 -8.81
C THR A 31 49.98 -45.16 -10.02
N GLY A 32 49.45 -46.37 -9.84
CA GLY A 32 48.79 -47.11 -10.90
C GLY A 32 47.53 -46.41 -11.41
N SER A 33 46.77 -45.83 -10.50
CA SER A 33 45.55 -45.07 -10.84
C SER A 33 45.86 -43.81 -11.63
N ARG A 34 46.89 -43.04 -11.29
CA ARG A 34 47.36 -41.87 -12.09
C ARG A 34 47.83 -42.29 -13.46
N TRP A 35 48.58 -43.41 -13.54
CA TRP A 35 49.04 -43.95 -14.81
C TRP A 35 47.87 -44.36 -15.72
N ALA A 36 46.85 -45.02 -15.16
CA ALA A 36 45.62 -45.40 -15.94
C ALA A 36 44.82 -44.18 -16.43
N LEU A 37 44.67 -43.15 -15.61
CA LEU A 37 43.98 -41.89 -16.03
C LEU A 37 44.68 -41.19 -17.17
N GLY A 38 46.02 -41.30 -17.29
CA GLY A 38 46.79 -40.71 -18.40
C GLY A 38 46.52 -41.35 -19.77
N PHE A 39 45.86 -42.51 -19.84
CA PHE A 39 45.43 -43.12 -21.10
C PHE A 39 44.06 -42.73 -21.59
N VAL A 40 43.29 -41.99 -20.81
CA VAL A 40 41.95 -41.51 -21.21
C VAL A 40 42.08 -40.27 -22.11
N PRO A 41 41.73 -40.39 -23.39
CA PRO A 41 41.86 -39.26 -24.28
C PRO A 41 41.07 -38.03 -23.82
N GLY A 42 41.72 -36.87 -23.83
CA GLY A 42 41.07 -35.61 -23.48
C GLY A 42 40.84 -35.39 -21.97
N LEU A 43 41.29 -36.32 -21.11
CA LEU A 43 41.14 -36.19 -19.66
C LEU A 43 42.38 -35.54 -19.04
N THR A 44 42.15 -34.49 -18.23
CA THR A 44 43.16 -33.86 -17.37
C THR A 44 42.68 -33.92 -15.95
N VAL A 45 43.53 -34.36 -15.02
CA VAL A 45 43.20 -34.46 -13.59
C VAL A 45 44.31 -33.79 -12.76
N GLU A 46 43.91 -32.81 -11.97
CA GLU A 46 44.86 -32.07 -11.10
C GLU A 46 44.79 -32.56 -9.67
N ASN A 47 45.97 -32.75 -9.06
CA ASN A 47 46.14 -33.15 -7.67
C ASN A 47 45.33 -34.41 -7.26
N PHE A 48 45.37 -35.43 -8.16
CA PHE A 48 44.70 -36.71 -7.89
C PHE A 48 45.26 -37.37 -6.62
N GLN A 49 44.36 -37.76 -5.70
CA GLN A 49 44.67 -38.47 -4.46
C GLN A 49 43.75 -39.69 -4.33
N GLY A 50 44.28 -40.74 -3.68
CA GLY A 50 43.50 -41.97 -3.50
C GLY A 50 43.77 -43.02 -4.58
N ARG A 51 42.80 -43.91 -4.84
CA ARG A 51 42.90 -45.03 -5.77
C ARG A 51 41.60 -45.26 -6.56
N LEU A 52 41.68 -45.57 -7.82
CA LEU A 52 40.50 -45.78 -8.69
C LEU A 52 39.65 -47.00 -8.21
N GLY A 53 40.25 -47.99 -7.62
CA GLY A 53 39.56 -49.16 -7.06
C GLY A 53 38.97 -48.94 -5.67
N GLY A 54 38.73 -47.71 -5.24
CA GLY A 54 38.14 -47.36 -3.95
C GLY A 54 37.77 -45.91 -3.90
N GLN A 55 38.30 -45.17 -2.93
CA GLN A 55 38.09 -43.74 -2.80
C GLN A 55 39.20 -42.94 -3.46
N TRP A 56 38.80 -41.88 -4.22
CA TRP A 56 39.72 -40.90 -4.78
C TRP A 56 39.12 -39.50 -4.77
N SER A 57 39.97 -38.52 -4.87
CA SER A 57 39.62 -37.13 -5.00
C SER A 57 40.61 -36.39 -5.90
N ALA A 58 40.22 -35.26 -6.44
CA ALA A 58 41.08 -34.36 -7.16
C ALA A 58 40.65 -32.90 -6.92
N ASP A 59 41.52 -31.95 -7.22
CA ASP A 59 41.14 -30.55 -7.15
C ASP A 59 40.30 -30.15 -8.37
N HIS A 60 40.69 -30.67 -9.56
CA HIS A 60 40.03 -30.36 -10.79
C HIS A 60 40.09 -31.56 -11.76
N LEU A 61 38.99 -31.84 -12.44
CA LEU A 61 38.92 -32.86 -13.48
C LEU A 61 38.29 -32.20 -14.71
N LEU A 62 39.02 -32.22 -15.81
CA LEU A 62 38.57 -31.72 -17.12
C LEU A 62 38.61 -32.85 -18.12
N TRP A 63 37.48 -33.13 -18.74
CA TRP A 63 37.40 -33.98 -19.91
C TRP A 63 36.93 -33.14 -21.10
N GLN A 64 37.71 -33.18 -22.19
CA GLN A 64 37.39 -32.45 -23.41
C GLN A 64 37.60 -33.35 -24.61
N GLN A 65 36.56 -33.51 -25.41
CA GLN A 65 36.62 -34.23 -26.67
C GLN A 65 35.79 -33.47 -27.69
N ASP A 66 36.42 -33.13 -28.83
CA ASP A 66 35.83 -32.28 -29.87
C ASP A 66 35.27 -30.95 -29.28
N THR A 67 33.99 -30.73 -29.43
CA THR A 67 33.27 -29.53 -28.90
C THR A 67 32.61 -29.77 -27.54
N SER A 68 32.70 -30.98 -27.00
CA SER A 68 32.14 -31.32 -25.69
C SER A 68 33.17 -31.15 -24.58
N ARG A 69 32.81 -30.49 -23.51
CA ARG A 69 33.65 -30.26 -22.33
C ARG A 69 32.88 -30.57 -21.05
N VAL A 70 33.46 -31.39 -20.21
CA VAL A 70 32.97 -31.69 -18.87
C VAL A 70 34.02 -31.29 -17.83
N GLU A 71 33.66 -30.47 -16.91
CA GLU A 71 34.57 -29.94 -15.89
C GLU A 71 33.99 -30.16 -14.51
N LEU A 72 34.76 -30.76 -13.62
CA LEU A 72 34.38 -31.03 -12.22
C LEU A 72 35.36 -30.33 -11.29
N SER A 73 34.85 -29.55 -10.39
CA SER A 73 35.61 -28.90 -9.31
C SER A 73 35.53 -29.74 -8.05
N LYS A 74 36.69 -30.05 -7.47
CA LYS A 74 36.86 -30.86 -6.28
C LYS A 74 36.07 -32.18 -6.28
N PRO A 75 36.18 -33.02 -7.32
CA PRO A 75 35.46 -34.27 -7.37
C PRO A 75 35.98 -35.25 -6.27
N ILE A 76 35.03 -35.90 -5.62
CA ILE A 76 35.25 -37.00 -4.68
C ILE A 76 34.43 -38.18 -5.15
N PHE A 77 35.06 -39.31 -5.33
CA PHE A 77 34.38 -40.54 -5.73
C PHE A 77 34.81 -41.67 -4.79
N ALA A 78 33.86 -42.42 -4.28
CA ALA A 78 34.13 -43.62 -3.48
C ALA A 78 33.15 -44.72 -3.92
N TRP A 79 33.69 -45.90 -4.14
CA TRP A 79 32.93 -47.08 -4.46
C TRP A 79 33.56 -48.34 -3.86
N SER A 80 32.73 -49.38 -3.70
CA SER A 80 33.14 -50.67 -3.15
C SER A 80 33.25 -51.74 -4.23
N PRO A 81 34.46 -52.09 -4.69
CA PRO A 81 34.62 -53.12 -5.73
C PRO A 81 34.11 -54.50 -5.30
N LEU A 82 34.10 -54.81 -4.00
CA LEU A 82 33.58 -56.06 -3.45
C LEU A 82 32.10 -56.31 -3.74
N CYS A 83 31.32 -55.23 -3.94
CA CYS A 83 29.92 -55.33 -4.32
C CYS A 83 29.73 -56.00 -5.69
N LEU A 84 30.71 -55.94 -6.58
CA LEU A 84 30.66 -56.60 -7.88
C LEU A 84 30.54 -58.15 -7.76
N MET A 85 31.01 -58.72 -6.66
CA MET A 85 30.81 -60.16 -6.36
C MET A 85 29.35 -60.50 -6.15
N ARG A 86 28.48 -59.52 -5.88
CA ARG A 86 27.03 -59.64 -5.72
C ARG A 86 26.30 -59.06 -6.96
N MET A 87 27.01 -58.84 -8.06
CA MET A 87 26.46 -58.19 -9.28
C MET A 87 25.89 -56.83 -9.02
N THR A 88 26.50 -56.07 -8.06
CA THR A 88 26.05 -54.72 -7.68
C THR A 88 27.22 -53.75 -7.81
N LEU A 89 27.04 -52.60 -8.42
CA LEU A 89 27.96 -51.49 -8.41
C LEU A 89 27.57 -50.53 -7.26
N CYS A 90 28.31 -50.60 -6.15
CA CYS A 90 28.06 -49.74 -4.98
C CYS A 90 28.92 -48.47 -5.09
N ILE A 91 28.31 -47.34 -5.44
CA ILE A 91 28.89 -46.00 -5.38
C ILE A 91 28.50 -45.39 -4.04
N GLU A 92 29.45 -45.39 -3.09
CA GLU A 92 29.20 -44.88 -1.74
C GLU A 92 29.11 -43.36 -1.73
N GLN A 93 29.94 -42.70 -2.57
CA GLN A 93 30.04 -41.26 -2.60
C GLN A 93 30.42 -40.76 -3.99
N LEU A 94 29.71 -39.76 -4.49
CA LEU A 94 30.00 -39.00 -5.71
C LEU A 94 29.73 -37.53 -5.42
N LYS A 95 30.79 -36.73 -5.20
CA LYS A 95 30.64 -35.32 -4.89
C LYS A 95 31.46 -34.44 -5.80
N ALA A 96 30.94 -33.25 -6.07
CA ALA A 96 31.65 -32.18 -6.75
C ALA A 96 31.10 -30.83 -6.25
N ASP A 97 31.97 -29.86 -6.03
CA ASP A 97 31.55 -28.49 -5.71
C ASP A 97 30.82 -27.88 -6.89
N GLN A 98 31.30 -28.13 -8.11
CA GLN A 98 30.71 -27.65 -9.35
C GLN A 98 30.88 -28.69 -10.47
N VAL A 99 29.85 -28.82 -11.27
CA VAL A 99 29.84 -29.59 -12.53
C VAL A 99 29.48 -28.61 -13.65
N SER A 100 30.37 -28.46 -14.61
CA SER A 100 30.13 -27.64 -15.81
C SER A 100 30.12 -28.52 -17.07
N LEU A 101 29.02 -28.46 -17.78
CA LEU A 101 28.79 -29.20 -19.03
C LEU A 101 28.68 -28.22 -20.19
N GLN A 102 29.57 -28.34 -21.16
CA GLN A 102 29.49 -27.60 -22.42
C GLN A 102 29.29 -28.61 -23.53
N LEU A 103 28.14 -28.58 -24.14
CA LEU A 103 27.79 -29.42 -25.29
C LEU A 103 27.69 -28.54 -26.53
N PRO A 104 28.04 -29.08 -27.75
CA PRO A 104 27.82 -28.33 -28.97
C PRO A 104 26.36 -27.97 -29.13
N PRO A 105 26.04 -26.81 -29.75
CA PRO A 105 24.67 -26.51 -30.12
C PRO A 105 24.15 -27.66 -30.98
N GLY A 106 23.05 -28.24 -30.59
CA GLY A 106 22.40 -29.29 -31.36
C GLY A 106 22.17 -28.79 -32.80
N THR A 107 22.51 -29.56 -33.78
CA THR A 107 22.01 -29.30 -35.13
C THR A 107 20.48 -29.33 -35.05
N GLU A 108 19.85 -28.21 -35.40
CA GLU A 108 18.40 -28.06 -35.48
C GLU A 108 17.80 -28.97 -36.56
N GLU A 109 17.93 -30.27 -36.44
CA GLU A 109 16.92 -31.19 -36.91
C GLU A 109 16.03 -31.48 -35.75
N ALA A 110 15.02 -30.60 -35.54
CA ALA A 110 13.91 -30.89 -34.70
C ALA A 110 13.32 -32.23 -35.17
N SER A 111 13.64 -33.29 -34.46
CA SER A 111 12.91 -34.56 -34.61
C SER A 111 11.49 -34.31 -34.14
N SER A 112 10.61 -33.94 -35.05
CA SER A 112 9.18 -33.76 -34.83
C SER A 112 8.50 -35.11 -34.55
N GLY A 113 8.81 -35.71 -33.41
CA GLY A 113 8.22 -36.97 -32.99
C GLY A 113 8.22 -37.11 -31.47
N PRO A 114 7.34 -37.95 -30.93
CA PRO A 114 7.31 -38.20 -29.48
C PRO A 114 8.66 -38.72 -29.00
N ILE A 115 9.15 -38.23 -27.86
CA ILE A 115 10.40 -38.67 -27.25
C ILE A 115 10.26 -40.14 -26.90
N ALA A 116 10.98 -41.02 -27.63
CA ALA A 116 11.02 -42.44 -27.37
C ALA A 116 12.15 -42.76 -26.38
N LEU A 117 11.81 -43.32 -25.25
CA LEU A 117 12.76 -43.79 -24.25
C LEU A 117 13.02 -45.28 -24.45
N PRO A 118 14.27 -45.75 -24.55
CA PRO A 118 14.57 -47.17 -24.71
C PRO A 118 14.31 -47.94 -23.37
N ASP A 119 14.02 -49.23 -23.51
CA ASP A 119 14.03 -50.12 -22.34
C ASP A 119 15.46 -50.22 -21.79
N LEU A 120 15.68 -49.78 -20.57
CA LEU A 120 16.96 -49.84 -19.90
C LEU A 120 17.03 -51.08 -19.00
N LYS A 121 17.81 -52.06 -19.40
CA LYS A 121 18.10 -53.24 -18.60
C LYS A 121 19.58 -53.27 -18.28
N LEU A 122 19.93 -52.93 -17.05
CA LEU A 122 21.31 -52.98 -16.62
C LEU A 122 21.69 -54.40 -16.20
N PRO A 123 22.89 -54.92 -16.60
CA PRO A 123 23.36 -56.24 -16.20
C PRO A 123 23.76 -56.33 -14.76
N LEU A 124 23.88 -55.21 -14.07
CA LEU A 124 24.26 -55.06 -12.66
C LEU A 124 23.23 -54.16 -11.93
N ALA A 125 22.99 -54.48 -10.69
CA ALA A 125 22.35 -53.53 -9.78
C ALA A 125 23.32 -52.36 -9.50
N ILE A 126 22.79 -51.14 -9.28
CA ILE A 126 23.60 -49.95 -8.92
C ILE A 126 23.03 -49.39 -7.64
N GLU A 127 23.91 -49.13 -6.67
CA GLU A 127 23.60 -48.36 -5.45
C GLU A 127 24.35 -47.02 -5.48
N LEU A 128 23.59 -45.92 -5.41
CA LEU A 128 24.12 -44.55 -5.31
C LEU A 128 23.81 -44.05 -3.89
N GLY A 129 24.82 -44.14 -2.99
CA GLY A 129 24.62 -43.81 -1.57
C GLY A 129 24.49 -42.31 -1.32
N ASP A 130 25.49 -41.55 -1.76
CA ASP A 130 25.55 -40.09 -1.49
C ASP A 130 26.14 -39.36 -2.70
N VAL A 131 25.26 -38.86 -3.56
CA VAL A 131 25.61 -38.00 -4.68
C VAL A 131 25.35 -36.56 -4.31
N GLN A 132 26.37 -35.70 -4.34
CA GLN A 132 26.24 -34.28 -4.03
C GLN A 132 26.90 -33.42 -5.13
N VAL A 133 26.14 -32.47 -5.68
CA VAL A 133 26.63 -31.46 -6.62
C VAL A 133 26.27 -30.08 -6.07
N GLY A 134 27.28 -29.27 -5.79
CA GLY A 134 27.08 -27.92 -5.26
C GLY A 134 26.41 -26.99 -6.28
N SER A 135 26.91 -27.00 -7.52
CA SER A 135 26.25 -26.29 -8.64
C SER A 135 26.43 -27.05 -9.95
N LEU A 136 25.43 -26.99 -10.83
CA LEU A 136 25.45 -27.53 -12.17
C LEU A 136 25.31 -26.40 -13.18
N LEU A 137 26.34 -26.21 -14.00
CA LEU A 137 26.35 -25.27 -15.12
C LEU A 137 26.14 -26.01 -16.42
N PHE A 138 25.22 -25.52 -17.24
CA PHE A 138 25.01 -26.02 -18.61
C PHE A 138 25.24 -24.88 -19.61
N ASN A 139 26.21 -25.06 -20.51
CA ASN A 139 26.62 -24.03 -21.47
C ASN A 139 26.88 -22.65 -20.84
N GLY A 140 27.41 -22.63 -19.60
CA GLY A 140 27.74 -21.40 -18.85
C GLY A 140 26.63 -20.83 -18.00
N SER A 141 25.40 -21.35 -18.10
CA SER A 141 24.27 -20.96 -17.23
C SER A 141 24.17 -21.89 -16.01
N GLU A 142 23.99 -21.34 -14.82
CA GLU A 142 23.77 -22.13 -13.61
C GLU A 142 22.32 -22.64 -13.59
N GLU A 143 22.12 -23.94 -13.86
CA GLU A 143 20.78 -24.54 -13.95
C GLU A 143 20.27 -25.10 -12.62
N LEU A 144 21.19 -25.63 -11.81
CA LEU A 144 20.85 -26.22 -10.51
C LEU A 144 21.89 -25.86 -9.46
N LYS A 145 21.42 -25.75 -8.20
CA LYS A 145 22.22 -25.49 -7.03
C LYS A 145 21.84 -26.46 -5.91
N GLY A 146 22.82 -27.04 -5.24
CA GLY A 146 22.57 -27.91 -4.09
C GLY A 146 21.83 -29.21 -4.42
N LEU A 147 22.24 -29.96 -5.46
CA LEU A 147 21.71 -31.30 -5.75
C LEU A 147 22.28 -32.33 -4.76
N GLN A 148 21.40 -33.07 -4.11
CA GLN A 148 21.72 -34.29 -3.35
C GLN A 148 20.83 -35.42 -3.87
N LEU A 149 21.43 -36.59 -4.15
CA LEU A 149 20.72 -37.76 -4.65
C LEU A 149 21.21 -39.01 -3.94
N ALA A 150 20.27 -39.83 -3.47
CA ALA A 150 20.47 -41.21 -3.08
C ALA A 150 19.49 -42.08 -3.86
N ALA A 151 19.95 -43.12 -4.51
CA ALA A 151 19.13 -43.98 -5.35
C ALA A 151 19.76 -45.37 -5.50
N HIS A 152 18.95 -46.35 -5.81
CA HIS A 152 19.45 -47.67 -6.18
C HIS A 152 18.65 -48.26 -7.32
N TRP A 153 19.39 -48.93 -8.21
CA TRP A 153 18.83 -49.61 -9.38
C TRP A 153 18.69 -51.10 -9.05
N THR A 154 17.48 -51.61 -9.12
CA THR A 154 17.14 -52.99 -8.84
C THR A 154 16.48 -53.66 -10.06
N ALA A 155 16.12 -54.94 -9.96
CA ALA A 155 15.31 -55.61 -10.97
C ALA A 155 13.92 -54.97 -11.16
N GLN A 156 13.44 -54.21 -10.20
CA GLN A 156 12.15 -53.51 -10.22
C GLN A 156 12.26 -52.11 -10.88
N GLY A 157 13.49 -51.59 -11.08
CA GLY A 157 13.75 -50.27 -11.65
C GLY A 157 14.63 -49.40 -10.77
N LEU A 158 14.63 -48.10 -11.06
CA LEU A 158 15.33 -47.10 -10.31
C LEU A 158 14.49 -46.65 -9.12
N GLN A 159 14.88 -47.07 -7.93
CA GLN A 159 14.35 -46.57 -6.66
C GLN A 159 15.13 -45.32 -6.28
N ILE A 160 14.46 -44.19 -6.21
CA ILE A 160 14.99 -42.93 -5.72
C ILE A 160 14.64 -42.83 -4.24
N ASP A 161 15.64 -42.94 -3.38
CA ASP A 161 15.44 -42.85 -1.94
C ASP A 161 15.26 -41.38 -1.52
N SER A 162 16.04 -40.49 -2.10
CA SER A 162 15.86 -39.04 -1.97
C SER A 162 16.53 -38.26 -3.10
N VAL A 163 15.84 -37.26 -3.63
CA VAL A 163 16.43 -36.19 -4.42
C VAL A 163 16.12 -34.89 -3.69
N LYS A 164 17.16 -34.10 -3.41
CA LYS A 164 17.01 -32.76 -2.88
C LYS A 164 17.64 -31.77 -3.86
N LEU A 165 16.86 -30.81 -4.29
CA LEU A 165 17.29 -29.70 -5.13
C LEU A 165 17.03 -28.40 -4.38
N GLN A 166 17.99 -27.48 -4.46
CA GLN A 166 17.83 -26.14 -3.90
C GLN A 166 18.27 -25.11 -4.92
N ARG A 167 17.47 -24.09 -5.11
CA ARG A 167 17.80 -22.90 -5.90
C ARG A 167 17.21 -21.69 -5.21
N ASP A 168 18.04 -20.87 -4.60
CA ASP A 168 17.64 -19.74 -3.77
C ASP A 168 16.63 -20.18 -2.69
N GLU A 169 15.41 -19.64 -2.69
CA GLU A 169 14.33 -19.99 -1.77
C GLU A 169 13.49 -21.19 -2.23
N LEU A 170 13.70 -21.67 -3.47
CA LEU A 170 13.01 -22.85 -3.98
C LEU A 170 13.76 -24.11 -3.56
N SER A 171 13.06 -25.04 -2.91
CA SER A 171 13.62 -26.35 -2.56
C SER A 171 12.66 -27.47 -2.92
N LEU A 172 13.18 -28.54 -3.52
CA LEU A 172 12.46 -29.74 -3.89
C LEU A 172 13.08 -30.95 -3.18
N ASN A 173 12.25 -31.78 -2.53
CA ASN A 173 12.64 -33.03 -1.95
C ASN A 173 11.68 -34.11 -2.47
N LEU A 174 12.21 -35.08 -3.21
CA LEU A 174 11.46 -36.16 -3.85
C LEU A 174 12.01 -37.53 -3.48
N SER A 175 11.12 -38.53 -3.41
CA SER A 175 11.43 -39.96 -3.40
C SER A 175 10.47 -40.70 -4.31
N GLY A 176 10.85 -41.88 -4.81
CA GLY A 176 9.96 -42.60 -5.70
C GLY A 176 10.61 -43.79 -6.42
N LEU A 177 9.80 -44.42 -7.27
CA LEU A 177 10.20 -45.53 -8.11
C LEU A 177 9.91 -45.21 -9.57
N LEU A 178 10.91 -45.36 -10.42
CA LEU A 178 10.82 -45.25 -11.86
C LEU A 178 11.15 -46.63 -12.48
N GLN A 179 10.24 -47.18 -13.29
CA GLN A 179 10.51 -48.41 -14.02
C GLN A 179 10.91 -48.06 -15.46
N PRO A 180 12.18 -48.17 -15.84
CA PRO A 180 12.69 -47.69 -17.12
C PRO A 180 12.49 -48.70 -18.23
N SER A 181 11.25 -49.20 -18.38
CA SER A 181 10.82 -50.14 -19.43
C SER A 181 9.33 -50.00 -19.72
N GLY A 182 8.92 -50.38 -20.93
CA GLY A 182 7.55 -50.22 -21.37
C GLY A 182 7.12 -48.76 -21.47
N ASN A 183 6.08 -48.39 -20.73
CA ASN A 183 5.60 -47.00 -20.68
C ASN A 183 6.33 -46.13 -19.67
N TRP A 184 7.39 -46.63 -19.01
CA TRP A 184 8.13 -45.96 -17.95
C TRP A 184 7.21 -45.57 -16.75
N PRO A 185 6.62 -46.53 -16.06
CA PRO A 185 5.82 -46.21 -14.87
C PRO A 185 6.64 -45.45 -13.84
N LEU A 186 6.06 -44.36 -13.35
CA LEU A 186 6.62 -43.50 -12.33
C LEU A 186 5.68 -43.39 -11.14
N LYS A 187 6.22 -43.54 -9.94
CA LYS A 187 5.53 -43.23 -8.70
C LYS A 187 6.46 -42.47 -7.81
N ALA A 188 6.15 -41.20 -7.53
CA ALA A 188 6.98 -40.34 -6.72
C ALA A 188 6.13 -39.52 -5.76
N GLU A 189 6.72 -39.21 -4.61
CA GLU A 189 6.15 -38.27 -3.64
C GLU A 189 7.25 -37.36 -3.06
N GLY A 190 6.83 -36.19 -2.61
CA GLY A 190 7.81 -35.26 -2.06
C GLY A 190 7.21 -33.91 -1.67
N THR A 191 8.09 -32.99 -1.37
CA THR A 191 7.73 -31.63 -0.98
C THR A 191 8.47 -30.62 -1.85
N LEU A 192 7.72 -29.61 -2.31
CA LEU A 192 8.24 -28.46 -3.01
C LEU A 192 7.98 -27.22 -2.14
N THR A 193 9.03 -26.48 -1.80
CA THR A 193 8.92 -25.16 -1.16
C THR A 193 9.12 -24.10 -2.23
N LEU A 194 8.24 -23.13 -2.27
CA LEU A 194 8.22 -22.05 -3.26
C LEU A 194 8.55 -20.70 -2.61
N PRO A 195 9.23 -19.80 -3.32
CA PRO A 195 9.41 -18.43 -2.87
C PRO A 195 8.08 -17.70 -2.82
N ALA A 196 7.76 -17.09 -1.69
CA ALA A 196 6.56 -16.29 -1.51
C ALA A 196 6.74 -15.33 -0.32
N PRO A 197 5.91 -14.29 -0.19
CA PRO A 197 5.94 -13.41 0.97
C PRO A 197 5.73 -14.11 2.32
N GLN A 198 5.15 -15.30 2.30
CA GLN A 198 4.98 -16.20 3.44
C GLN A 198 5.45 -17.60 3.06
N PRO A 199 5.86 -18.45 4.02
CA PRO A 199 6.27 -19.82 3.72
C PRO A 199 5.20 -20.56 2.91
N TRP A 200 5.60 -21.13 1.77
CA TRP A 200 4.71 -21.84 0.85
C TRP A 200 5.27 -23.22 0.52
N SER A 201 4.53 -24.27 0.86
CA SER A 201 4.93 -25.64 0.62
C SER A 201 3.83 -26.45 -0.07
N LEU A 202 4.25 -27.30 -0.99
CA LEU A 202 3.41 -28.25 -1.73
C LEU A 202 3.87 -29.67 -1.37
N ALA A 203 2.97 -30.47 -0.83
CA ALA A 203 3.17 -31.91 -0.70
C ALA A 203 2.71 -32.60 -1.99
N LEU A 204 3.66 -33.06 -2.80
CA LEU A 204 3.44 -33.56 -4.15
C LEU A 204 3.30 -35.09 -4.15
N LYS A 205 2.38 -35.61 -4.97
CA LYS A 205 2.30 -37.02 -5.37
C LYS A 205 2.13 -37.10 -6.87
N VAL A 206 2.94 -37.95 -7.48
CA VAL A 206 2.96 -38.16 -8.94
C VAL A 206 2.87 -39.67 -9.18
N ASP A 207 1.93 -40.09 -9.96
CA ASP A 207 1.82 -41.47 -10.40
C ASP A 207 1.34 -41.59 -11.84
N GLY A 208 1.78 -42.63 -12.53
CA GLY A 208 1.36 -42.88 -13.92
C GLY A 208 2.50 -43.37 -14.81
N ASP A 209 2.32 -43.18 -16.10
CA ASP A 209 3.24 -43.59 -17.15
C ASP A 209 3.95 -42.38 -17.77
N LEU A 210 5.26 -42.31 -17.66
CA LEU A 210 6.05 -41.12 -18.14
C LEU A 210 5.91 -40.93 -19.66
N LEU A 211 5.77 -42.03 -20.43
CA LEU A 211 5.55 -41.99 -21.90
C LEU A 211 4.09 -41.70 -22.28
N LYS A 212 3.16 -41.69 -21.34
CA LYS A 212 1.73 -41.43 -21.58
C LYS A 212 1.25 -40.28 -20.72
N THR A 213 0.73 -40.58 -19.55
CA THR A 213 0.09 -39.63 -18.66
C THR A 213 0.59 -39.82 -17.25
N LEU A 214 0.96 -38.75 -16.60
CA LEU A 214 1.23 -38.63 -15.19
C LEU A 214 0.08 -37.91 -14.50
N ASN A 215 -0.43 -38.50 -13.42
CA ASN A 215 -1.37 -37.86 -12.50
C ASN A 215 -0.59 -37.11 -11.43
N LEU A 216 -0.95 -35.86 -11.22
CA LEU A 216 -0.37 -34.97 -10.22
C LEU A 216 -1.40 -34.70 -9.12
N LYS A 217 -0.99 -34.79 -7.87
CA LYS A 217 -1.76 -34.32 -6.72
C LYS A 217 -0.84 -33.54 -5.81
N ALA A 218 -1.29 -32.42 -5.29
CA ALA A 218 -0.54 -31.65 -4.31
C ALA A 218 -1.48 -31.07 -3.25
N ASP A 219 -1.05 -31.14 -2.01
CA ASP A 219 -1.61 -30.39 -0.89
C ASP A 219 -0.74 -29.18 -0.65
N SER A 220 -1.31 -27.99 -0.83
CA SER A 220 -0.65 -26.70 -0.67
C SER A 220 -0.92 -26.13 0.72
N ARG A 221 0.12 -25.61 1.38
CA ARG A 221 0.06 -25.01 2.72
C ARG A 221 0.90 -23.75 2.84
N GLY A 222 0.44 -22.83 3.65
CA GLY A 222 1.11 -21.57 3.91
C GLY A 222 0.54 -20.43 3.08
N TYR A 223 1.31 -19.83 2.19
CA TYR A 223 0.85 -18.71 1.36
C TYR A 223 -0.47 -19.00 0.61
N LEU A 224 -0.60 -20.21 0.05
CA LEU A 224 -1.86 -20.70 -0.51
C LEU A 224 -2.25 -22.02 0.20
N ASN A 225 -3.40 -22.07 0.84
CA ASN A 225 -3.93 -23.28 1.43
C ASN A 225 -4.96 -23.89 0.48
N GLY A 226 -4.64 -25.07 -0.05
CA GLY A 226 -5.52 -25.66 -1.08
C GLY A 226 -5.02 -27.00 -1.59
N GLN A 227 -5.69 -27.49 -2.61
CA GLN A 227 -5.37 -28.73 -3.29
C GLN A 227 -5.20 -28.49 -4.79
N LEU A 228 -4.25 -29.20 -5.36
CA LEU A 228 -4.02 -29.26 -6.79
C LEU A 228 -4.16 -30.72 -7.25
N SER A 229 -4.86 -30.94 -8.32
CA SER A 229 -4.89 -32.21 -9.04
C SER A 229 -4.74 -31.96 -10.54
N GLY A 230 -4.14 -32.90 -11.25
CA GLY A 230 -3.96 -32.71 -12.68
C GLY A 230 -3.41 -33.94 -13.37
N GLU A 231 -3.42 -33.86 -14.68
CA GLU A 231 -2.86 -34.86 -15.59
C GLU A 231 -1.92 -34.14 -16.57
N VAL A 232 -0.77 -34.71 -16.86
CA VAL A 232 0.20 -34.17 -17.83
C VAL A 232 0.80 -35.28 -18.68
N GLN A 233 1.03 -34.99 -19.94
CA GLN A 233 1.77 -35.87 -20.86
C GLN A 233 3.16 -35.28 -21.12
N PRO A 234 4.16 -35.55 -20.25
CA PRO A 234 5.39 -34.78 -20.18
C PRO A 234 6.35 -34.99 -21.35
N LEU A 235 6.25 -36.11 -22.05
CA LEU A 235 7.13 -36.45 -23.17
C LEU A 235 6.46 -36.32 -24.56
N THR A 236 5.29 -35.69 -24.61
CA THR A 236 4.66 -35.34 -25.90
C THR A 236 5.11 -33.94 -26.32
N GLU A 237 5.29 -33.71 -27.62
CA GLU A 237 5.81 -32.47 -28.20
C GLU A 237 5.04 -31.22 -27.70
N ASN A 238 3.73 -31.33 -27.52
CA ASN A 238 2.87 -30.22 -27.14
C ASN A 238 2.53 -30.13 -25.65
N LEU A 239 3.07 -31.01 -24.82
CA LEU A 239 2.85 -31.05 -23.36
C LEU A 239 1.37 -30.88 -22.95
N PRO A 240 0.45 -31.78 -23.37
CA PRO A 240 -0.94 -31.69 -22.93
C PRO A 240 -1.03 -31.80 -21.43
N ALA A 241 -1.82 -30.89 -20.81
CA ALA A 241 -2.04 -30.88 -19.37
C ALA A 241 -3.43 -30.43 -19.04
N LYS A 242 -3.96 -31.01 -17.96
CA LYS A 242 -5.20 -30.61 -17.31
C LYS A 242 -4.94 -30.46 -15.83
N VAL A 243 -5.28 -29.31 -15.28
CA VAL A 243 -5.02 -28.96 -13.88
C VAL A 243 -6.28 -28.41 -13.24
N HIS A 244 -6.51 -28.80 -12.00
CA HIS A 244 -7.59 -28.29 -11.16
C HIS A 244 -7.03 -27.91 -9.80
N ILE A 245 -7.26 -26.66 -9.40
CA ILE A 245 -6.80 -26.08 -8.14
C ILE A 245 -8.03 -25.64 -7.35
N THR A 246 -8.08 -26.00 -6.09
CA THR A 246 -9.08 -25.52 -5.13
C THR A 246 -8.35 -24.90 -3.94
N ALA A 247 -8.82 -23.75 -3.48
CA ALA A 247 -8.28 -23.12 -2.28
C ALA A 247 -9.36 -22.30 -1.57
N ASP A 248 -9.15 -22.04 -0.29
CA ASP A 248 -10.02 -21.19 0.49
C ASP A 248 -9.19 -20.24 1.35
N GLY A 249 -9.66 -18.99 1.50
CA GLY A 249 -9.00 -18.00 2.31
C GLY A 249 -7.70 -17.43 1.73
N PHE A 250 -7.50 -17.45 0.42
CA PHE A 250 -6.28 -16.94 -0.20
C PHE A 250 -6.25 -15.42 -0.24
N LYS A 251 -5.18 -14.82 0.30
CA LYS A 251 -4.87 -13.38 0.22
C LYS A 251 -3.55 -13.19 -0.52
N PRO A 252 -3.55 -12.45 -1.66
CA PRO A 252 -2.31 -12.17 -2.41
C PRO A 252 -1.25 -11.37 -1.62
N SER A 253 -1.69 -10.54 -0.66
CA SER A 253 -0.83 -9.82 0.29
C SER A 253 -1.47 -9.79 1.67
N ALA A 254 -0.65 -9.89 2.72
CA ALA A 254 -1.11 -9.79 4.11
C ALA A 254 -1.70 -8.41 4.45
N ASP A 255 -1.26 -7.35 3.74
CA ASP A 255 -1.69 -5.98 3.96
C ASP A 255 -3.10 -5.68 3.38
N LEU A 256 -3.64 -6.59 2.57
CA LEU A 256 -4.99 -6.44 2.03
C LEU A 256 -6.04 -6.69 3.13
N PRO A 257 -7.18 -5.98 3.12
CA PRO A 257 -8.27 -6.26 4.03
C PRO A 257 -8.85 -7.66 3.79
N ASP A 258 -9.47 -8.25 4.82
CA ASP A 258 -10.06 -9.60 4.72
C ASP A 258 -11.21 -9.68 3.70
N THR A 259 -11.81 -8.54 3.36
CA THR A 259 -12.81 -8.41 2.30
C THR A 259 -12.26 -8.71 0.89
N LEU A 260 -10.94 -8.66 0.69
CA LEU A 260 -10.26 -9.04 -0.56
C LEU A 260 -9.66 -10.45 -0.53
N GLN A 261 -10.06 -11.27 0.44
CA GLN A 261 -9.70 -12.67 0.51
C GLN A 261 -10.50 -13.49 -0.53
N LEU A 262 -9.84 -14.34 -1.30
CA LEU A 262 -10.51 -15.26 -2.23
C LEU A 262 -10.98 -16.50 -1.48
N ASN A 263 -12.28 -16.65 -1.33
CA ASN A 263 -12.90 -17.83 -0.77
C ASN A 263 -13.46 -18.71 -1.89
N GLN A 264 -13.53 -20.00 -1.65
CA GLN A 264 -14.03 -20.99 -2.62
C GLN A 264 -13.36 -20.84 -3.99
N LEU A 265 -12.04 -20.59 -3.97
CA LEU A 265 -11.28 -20.50 -5.22
C LEU A 265 -11.26 -21.86 -5.91
N GLU A 266 -11.71 -21.87 -7.15
CA GLU A 266 -11.63 -22.99 -8.06
C GLU A 266 -11.01 -22.51 -9.36
N LEU A 267 -9.87 -23.08 -9.77
CA LEU A 267 -9.17 -22.76 -11.01
C LEU A 267 -8.90 -24.03 -11.79
N THR A 268 -9.34 -24.04 -13.03
CA THR A 268 -9.06 -25.14 -13.98
C THR A 268 -8.22 -24.63 -15.15
N GLY A 269 -7.29 -25.46 -15.59
CA GLY A 269 -6.51 -25.25 -16.81
C GLY A 269 -6.54 -26.52 -17.66
N ASP A 270 -6.81 -26.42 -18.95
CA ASP A 270 -6.87 -27.54 -19.87
C ASP A 270 -6.34 -27.12 -21.25
N GLY A 271 -5.43 -27.88 -21.84
CA GLY A 271 -4.88 -27.59 -23.14
C GLY A 271 -3.49 -28.16 -23.41
N ASP A 272 -2.77 -27.52 -24.30
CA ASP A 272 -1.42 -27.88 -24.71
C ASP A 272 -0.60 -26.66 -25.15
N LEU A 273 0.73 -26.81 -25.32
CA LEU A 273 1.62 -25.70 -25.72
C LEU A 273 1.34 -25.13 -27.11
N LYS A 274 0.79 -25.95 -28.02
CA LYS A 274 0.51 -25.51 -29.40
C LYS A 274 -0.77 -24.70 -29.49
N ASN A 275 -1.82 -25.18 -28.80
CA ASN A 275 -3.13 -24.56 -28.84
C ASN A 275 -3.37 -23.60 -27.66
N GLY A 276 -2.48 -23.60 -26.66
CA GLY A 276 -2.58 -22.89 -25.40
C GLY A 276 -3.49 -23.58 -24.40
N TYR A 277 -3.36 -23.21 -23.14
CA TYR A 277 -4.15 -23.72 -22.01
C TYR A 277 -5.33 -22.79 -21.74
N GLN A 278 -6.54 -23.32 -21.82
CA GLN A 278 -7.77 -22.62 -21.42
C GLN A 278 -7.84 -22.55 -19.89
N LEU A 279 -8.09 -21.37 -19.34
CA LEU A 279 -8.20 -21.13 -17.92
C LEU A 279 -9.63 -20.74 -17.56
N LEU A 280 -10.18 -21.34 -16.52
CA LEU A 280 -11.45 -20.96 -15.92
C LEU A 280 -11.25 -20.88 -14.41
N GLY A 281 -11.43 -19.70 -13.85
CA GLY A 281 -11.32 -19.43 -12.42
C GLY A 281 -12.63 -18.87 -11.86
N LYS A 282 -12.99 -19.30 -10.65
CA LYS A 282 -14.12 -18.78 -9.87
C LYS A 282 -13.69 -18.60 -8.43
N ALA A 283 -14.16 -17.53 -7.80
CA ALA A 283 -13.97 -17.31 -6.38
C ALA A 283 -15.07 -16.39 -5.84
N THR A 284 -15.15 -16.24 -4.53
CA THR A 284 -15.99 -15.26 -3.86
C THR A 284 -15.14 -14.40 -2.92
N LEU A 285 -15.42 -13.11 -2.90
CA LEU A 285 -14.81 -12.13 -2.00
C LEU A 285 -15.82 -11.80 -0.90
N PRO A 286 -15.46 -11.92 0.39
CA PRO A 286 -16.37 -11.69 1.52
C PRO A 286 -16.55 -10.19 1.80
N ALA A 287 -17.08 -9.47 0.82
CA ALA A 287 -17.34 -8.04 0.93
C ALA A 287 -18.43 -7.72 1.96
N GLU A 288 -18.40 -6.52 2.52
CA GLU A 288 -19.49 -6.02 3.36
C GLU A 288 -20.83 -6.02 2.60
N LYS A 289 -21.92 -6.34 3.28
CA LYS A 289 -23.29 -6.38 2.71
C LYS A 289 -23.48 -7.43 1.61
N GLY A 290 -22.69 -8.49 1.60
CA GLY A 290 -22.83 -9.66 0.72
C GLY A 290 -21.61 -9.89 -0.20
N PRO A 291 -21.37 -11.16 -0.58
CA PRO A 291 -20.18 -11.54 -1.33
C PRO A 291 -20.17 -10.94 -2.74
N VAL A 292 -18.98 -10.70 -3.26
CA VAL A 292 -18.71 -10.35 -4.66
C VAL A 292 -18.16 -11.58 -5.36
N ALA A 293 -18.83 -12.01 -6.44
CA ALA A 293 -18.37 -13.12 -7.25
C ALA A 293 -17.21 -12.68 -8.17
N LEU A 294 -16.20 -13.52 -8.30
CA LEU A 294 -15.10 -13.38 -9.25
C LEU A 294 -15.17 -14.49 -10.27
N LEU A 295 -15.08 -14.13 -11.55
CA LEU A 295 -14.96 -15.04 -12.67
C LEU A 295 -13.72 -14.67 -13.49
N LEU A 296 -12.85 -15.64 -13.76
CA LEU A 296 -11.74 -15.53 -14.69
C LEU A 296 -11.93 -16.52 -15.84
N GLN A 297 -11.88 -16.04 -17.06
CA GLN A 297 -11.83 -16.87 -18.26
C GLN A 297 -10.71 -16.37 -19.16
N GLY A 298 -9.89 -17.29 -19.64
CA GLY A 298 -8.77 -16.89 -20.47
C GLY A 298 -8.06 -18.06 -21.10
N LYS A 299 -7.01 -17.73 -21.79
CA LYS A 299 -6.09 -18.67 -22.45
C LYS A 299 -4.67 -18.19 -22.24
N VAL A 300 -3.76 -19.10 -21.99
CA VAL A 300 -2.33 -18.82 -21.88
C VAL A 300 -1.55 -19.77 -22.77
N ASP A 301 -0.52 -19.27 -23.42
CA ASP A 301 0.42 -20.04 -24.22
C ASP A 301 1.85 -19.55 -24.05
N ALA A 302 2.79 -20.09 -24.80
CA ALA A 302 4.19 -19.72 -24.70
C ALA A 302 4.50 -18.25 -25.09
N GLN A 303 3.62 -17.59 -25.82
CA GLN A 303 3.82 -16.26 -26.37
C GLN A 303 3.05 -15.19 -25.62
N GLY A 304 1.97 -15.58 -24.93
CA GLY A 304 1.12 -14.60 -24.28
C GLY A 304 -0.02 -15.18 -23.48
N ALA A 305 -0.95 -14.29 -23.10
CA ALA A 305 -2.21 -14.63 -22.45
C ALA A 305 -3.36 -13.80 -23.01
N GLN A 306 -4.51 -14.41 -23.14
CA GLN A 306 -5.76 -13.74 -23.48
C GLN A 306 -6.72 -13.84 -22.29
N ILE A 307 -7.14 -12.72 -21.78
CA ILE A 307 -8.19 -12.62 -20.74
C ILE A 307 -9.52 -12.35 -21.47
N ALA A 308 -10.32 -13.38 -21.63
CA ALA A 308 -11.64 -13.28 -22.23
C ALA A 308 -12.64 -12.61 -21.28
N ALA A 309 -12.52 -12.87 -19.99
CA ALA A 309 -13.26 -12.23 -18.92
C ALA A 309 -12.47 -12.29 -17.61
N LEU A 310 -12.41 -11.17 -16.90
CA LEU A 310 -12.11 -11.07 -15.47
C LEU A 310 -13.22 -10.19 -14.88
N ASP A 311 -14.23 -10.83 -14.31
CA ASP A 311 -15.44 -10.17 -13.87
C ASP A 311 -15.57 -10.23 -12.35
N LEU A 312 -15.76 -9.07 -11.73
CA LEU A 312 -16.18 -8.92 -10.35
C LEU A 312 -17.65 -8.48 -10.36
N THR A 313 -18.54 -9.29 -9.79
CA THR A 313 -19.98 -9.05 -9.84
C THR A 313 -20.57 -9.06 -8.44
N ALA A 314 -21.11 -7.93 -8.01
CA ALA A 314 -21.85 -7.83 -6.75
C ALA A 314 -23.34 -8.16 -6.94
N ASN A 315 -23.93 -7.78 -8.08
CA ASN A 315 -25.26 -8.13 -8.54
C ASN A 315 -25.41 -7.79 -10.04
N ASP A 316 -26.58 -8.01 -10.62
CA ASP A 316 -26.84 -7.80 -12.06
C ASP A 316 -26.57 -6.39 -12.58
N LYS A 317 -26.53 -5.37 -11.71
CA LYS A 317 -26.32 -3.97 -12.05
C LYS A 317 -24.96 -3.43 -11.59
N GLN A 318 -24.23 -4.18 -10.79
CA GLN A 318 -23.00 -3.73 -10.15
C GLN A 318 -21.85 -4.69 -10.49
N SER A 319 -21.02 -4.28 -11.41
CA SER A 319 -19.92 -5.11 -11.91
C SER A 319 -18.71 -4.29 -12.31
N LEU A 320 -17.56 -4.94 -12.25
CA LEU A 320 -16.30 -4.53 -12.85
C LEU A 320 -15.85 -5.66 -13.77
N LYS A 321 -15.69 -5.38 -15.06
CA LYS A 321 -15.26 -6.34 -16.07
C LYS A 321 -13.98 -5.88 -16.72
N LEU A 322 -13.07 -6.80 -16.91
CA LEU A 322 -11.82 -6.59 -17.62
C LEU A 322 -11.65 -7.68 -18.67
N THR A 323 -11.31 -7.26 -19.89
CA THR A 323 -10.87 -8.13 -20.98
C THR A 323 -9.55 -7.63 -21.52
N GLY A 324 -8.71 -8.52 -22.05
CA GLY A 324 -7.43 -8.06 -22.57
C GLY A 324 -6.57 -9.18 -23.14
N GLN A 325 -5.40 -8.78 -23.61
CA GLN A 325 -4.36 -9.69 -24.08
C GLN A 325 -3.00 -9.19 -23.62
N LEU A 326 -2.13 -10.13 -23.33
CA LEU A 326 -0.71 -9.90 -23.02
C LEU A 326 0.12 -10.67 -24.03
N ASP A 327 1.21 -10.09 -24.49
CA ASP A 327 2.20 -10.72 -25.35
C ASP A 327 3.59 -10.47 -24.75
N TRP A 328 4.38 -11.54 -24.59
CA TRP A 328 5.75 -11.50 -24.09
C TRP A 328 6.77 -12.12 -25.06
N SER A 329 6.36 -12.42 -26.30
CA SER A 329 7.21 -13.06 -27.30
C SER A 329 8.39 -12.19 -27.77
N LYS A 330 8.21 -10.86 -27.79
CA LYS A 330 9.22 -9.87 -28.23
C LYS A 330 9.47 -8.74 -27.23
N GLY A 331 8.97 -8.88 -26.02
CA GLY A 331 8.89 -7.86 -24.99
C GLY A 331 7.48 -7.79 -24.45
N LEU A 332 7.29 -7.24 -23.24
CA LEU A 332 5.97 -7.19 -22.64
C LEU A 332 5.09 -6.12 -23.29
N SER A 333 4.03 -6.55 -23.95
CA SER A 333 2.93 -5.70 -24.39
C SER A 333 1.59 -6.20 -23.86
N ALA A 334 0.63 -5.29 -23.69
CA ALA A 334 -0.69 -5.61 -23.20
C ALA A 334 -1.74 -4.66 -23.78
N ASP A 335 -2.91 -5.18 -24.09
CA ASP A 335 -4.12 -4.41 -24.37
C ASP A 335 -5.21 -4.82 -23.38
N ALA A 336 -5.88 -3.84 -22.79
CA ALA A 336 -6.95 -4.10 -21.84
C ALA A 336 -8.14 -3.17 -22.05
N LYS A 337 -9.33 -3.70 -21.81
CA LYS A 337 -10.59 -2.95 -21.74
C LYS A 337 -11.19 -3.15 -20.36
N ILE A 338 -11.66 -2.06 -19.77
CA ILE A 338 -12.28 -2.03 -18.45
C ILE A 338 -13.70 -1.49 -18.61
N ASP A 339 -14.66 -2.20 -18.06
CA ASP A 339 -16.06 -1.77 -17.96
C ASP A 339 -16.49 -1.86 -16.48
N TRP A 340 -16.73 -0.70 -15.90
CA TRP A 340 -17.20 -0.52 -14.54
C TRP A 340 -18.64 -0.02 -14.58
N GLN A 341 -19.53 -0.72 -13.88
CA GLN A 341 -20.94 -0.36 -13.76
C GLN A 341 -21.31 -0.32 -12.27
N ASP A 342 -21.41 0.87 -11.72
CA ASP A 342 -21.80 1.14 -10.32
C ASP A 342 -21.21 0.17 -9.27
N PHE A 343 -19.97 -0.27 -9.52
CA PHE A 343 -19.33 -1.32 -8.74
C PHE A 343 -19.01 -0.82 -7.33
N PRO A 344 -19.48 -1.51 -6.26
CA PRO A 344 -19.38 -1.05 -4.89
C PRO A 344 -18.01 -1.34 -4.27
N TRP A 345 -16.98 -0.72 -4.76
CA TRP A 345 -15.58 -0.95 -4.37
C TRP A 345 -15.31 -0.78 -2.87
N HIS A 346 -16.05 0.11 -2.19
CA HIS A 346 -15.95 0.29 -0.73
C HIS A 346 -16.27 -0.97 0.06
N ARG A 347 -17.12 -1.84 -0.45
CA ARG A 347 -17.41 -3.12 0.20
C ARG A 347 -16.20 -4.05 0.22
N LEU A 348 -15.28 -3.88 -0.75
CA LEU A 348 -14.04 -4.63 -0.85
C LEU A 348 -12.87 -3.92 -0.16
N TYR A 349 -12.91 -2.58 -0.09
CA TYR A 349 -11.85 -1.79 0.52
C TYR A 349 -12.42 -0.72 1.47
N PRO A 350 -12.92 -1.10 2.64
CA PRO A 350 -13.59 -0.20 3.59
C PRO A 350 -12.64 0.73 4.37
N LEU A 351 -11.32 0.65 4.13
CA LEU A 351 -10.30 1.44 4.83
C LEU A 351 -10.23 2.91 4.39
N ILE A 352 -10.90 3.26 3.30
CA ILE A 352 -10.97 4.63 2.76
C ILE A 352 -12.42 5.11 2.86
N ASP A 353 -12.62 6.32 3.35
CA ASP A 353 -13.95 6.92 3.39
C ASP A 353 -14.56 7.05 1.99
N GLU A 354 -15.87 6.85 1.87
CA GLU A 354 -16.58 6.99 0.61
C GLU A 354 -16.56 8.46 0.17
N PRO A 355 -16.04 8.79 -1.03
CA PRO A 355 -15.98 10.16 -1.50
C PRO A 355 -17.40 10.70 -1.79
N GLU A 356 -17.60 12.01 -1.61
CA GLU A 356 -18.86 12.68 -1.93
C GLU A 356 -19.24 12.59 -3.42
N VAL A 357 -18.25 12.33 -4.27
CA VAL A 357 -18.43 12.09 -5.71
C VAL A 357 -18.29 10.61 -6.00
N ALA A 358 -19.37 9.97 -6.39
CA ALA A 358 -19.42 8.55 -6.69
C ALA A 358 -19.14 8.26 -8.18
N LEU A 359 -18.32 7.24 -8.46
CA LEU A 359 -18.11 6.71 -9.82
C LEU A 359 -19.26 5.75 -10.18
N ARG A 360 -20.10 6.12 -11.15
CA ARG A 360 -21.23 5.33 -11.62
C ARG A 360 -20.85 4.38 -12.75
N SER A 361 -20.15 4.89 -13.76
CA SER A 361 -19.61 4.03 -14.81
C SER A 361 -18.23 4.50 -15.24
N PHE A 362 -17.40 3.55 -15.66
CA PHE A 362 -16.11 3.82 -16.27
C PHE A 362 -15.89 2.82 -17.40
N ASN A 363 -15.66 3.35 -18.59
CA ASN A 363 -15.29 2.56 -19.77
C ASN A 363 -13.92 3.03 -20.23
N GLY A 364 -12.93 2.16 -20.11
CA GLY A 364 -11.53 2.46 -20.45
C GLY A 364 -10.95 1.44 -21.38
N GLN A 365 -10.01 1.88 -22.20
CA GLN A 365 -9.13 1.02 -22.98
C GLN A 365 -7.70 1.52 -22.83
N VAL A 366 -6.77 0.59 -22.69
CA VAL A 366 -5.34 0.88 -22.52
C VAL A 366 -4.51 -0.12 -23.29
N SER A 367 -3.51 0.37 -23.99
CA SER A 367 -2.43 -0.40 -24.59
C SER A 367 -1.13 -0.07 -23.87
N TYR A 368 -0.36 -1.07 -23.54
CA TYR A 368 0.94 -0.97 -22.89
C TYR A 368 2.01 -1.62 -23.78
N THR A 369 3.14 -0.95 -23.96
CA THR A 369 4.30 -1.51 -24.71
C THR A 369 5.58 -0.89 -24.16
N ASP A 370 6.54 -1.72 -23.78
CA ASP A 370 7.89 -1.32 -23.34
C ASP A 370 7.89 -0.19 -22.30
N GLY A 371 7.08 -0.33 -21.24
CA GLY A 371 7.02 0.64 -20.14
C GLY A 371 6.13 1.84 -20.40
N LYS A 372 5.50 1.96 -21.56
CA LYS A 372 4.61 3.08 -21.93
C LYS A 372 3.18 2.61 -22.08
N TYR A 373 2.23 3.40 -21.65
CA TYR A 373 0.82 3.15 -21.88
C TYR A 373 0.15 4.30 -22.66
N LEU A 374 -0.85 3.92 -23.42
CA LEU A 374 -1.70 4.80 -24.22
C LEU A 374 -3.14 4.31 -24.10
N GLY A 375 -4.09 5.21 -23.93
CA GLY A 375 -5.48 4.80 -23.79
C GLY A 375 -6.47 5.95 -23.87
N SER A 376 -7.72 5.62 -23.58
CA SER A 376 -8.80 6.57 -23.40
C SER A 376 -9.82 6.03 -22.41
N PHE A 377 -10.51 6.93 -21.74
CA PHE A 377 -11.61 6.57 -20.85
C PHE A 377 -12.80 7.49 -20.98
N LYS A 378 -13.96 6.97 -20.58
CA LYS A 378 -15.21 7.70 -20.36
C LYS A 378 -15.72 7.30 -18.98
N ALA A 379 -16.00 8.28 -18.13
CA ALA A 379 -16.50 8.09 -16.78
C ALA A 379 -17.80 8.89 -16.59
N ALA A 380 -18.81 8.28 -16.01
CA ALA A 380 -19.95 8.95 -15.44
C ALA A 380 -19.84 8.97 -13.93
N LEU A 381 -19.95 10.15 -13.35
CA LEU A 381 -19.83 10.41 -11.93
C LEU A 381 -21.12 11.03 -11.40
N ASP A 382 -21.35 10.90 -10.11
CA ASP A 382 -22.50 11.50 -9.44
C ASP A 382 -22.02 12.27 -8.21
N GLY A 383 -22.22 13.56 -8.24
CA GLY A 383 -21.85 14.47 -7.18
C GLY A 383 -23.06 15.07 -6.47
N PRO A 384 -22.87 15.95 -5.47
CA PRO A 384 -23.97 16.53 -4.70
C PRO A 384 -25.04 17.24 -5.53
N ALA A 385 -24.68 17.80 -6.70
CA ALA A 385 -25.65 18.46 -7.60
C ALA A 385 -26.14 17.55 -8.74
N GLY A 386 -25.79 16.28 -8.76
CA GLY A 386 -26.21 15.28 -9.73
C GLY A 386 -25.10 14.73 -10.63
N ALA A 387 -25.51 14.06 -11.70
CA ALA A 387 -24.60 13.33 -12.58
C ALA A 387 -23.78 14.26 -13.50
N PHE A 388 -22.52 13.89 -13.75
CA PHE A 388 -21.64 14.53 -14.71
C PHE A 388 -20.71 13.52 -15.37
N ASN A 389 -20.14 13.89 -16.53
CA ASN A 389 -19.29 13.03 -17.32
C ASN A 389 -17.88 13.61 -17.44
N LEU A 390 -16.91 12.72 -17.44
CA LEU A 390 -15.50 13.03 -17.68
C LEU A 390 -14.92 12.06 -18.69
N ASN A 391 -14.31 12.57 -19.75
CA ASN A 391 -13.60 11.75 -20.71
C ASN A 391 -12.26 12.37 -21.10
N SER A 392 -11.29 11.52 -21.42
CA SER A 392 -9.99 11.95 -21.93
C SER A 392 -9.25 10.79 -22.59
N PRO A 393 -8.52 11.03 -23.68
CA PRO A 393 -7.37 10.20 -23.99
C PRO A 393 -6.28 10.40 -22.92
N PHE A 394 -5.50 9.37 -22.68
CA PHE A 394 -4.36 9.44 -21.77
C PHE A 394 -3.14 8.70 -22.33
N SER A 395 -1.98 9.11 -21.91
CA SER A 395 -0.71 8.42 -22.18
C SER A 395 0.24 8.61 -21.02
N GLY A 396 1.27 7.78 -20.94
CA GLY A 396 2.26 7.91 -19.88
C GLY A 396 3.15 6.69 -19.74
N ASP A 397 3.72 6.59 -18.54
CA ASP A 397 4.52 5.46 -18.08
C ASP A 397 4.31 5.27 -16.57
N LEU A 398 5.10 4.43 -15.91
CA LEU A 398 4.98 4.17 -14.47
C LEU A 398 5.27 5.39 -13.57
N THR A 399 5.76 6.49 -14.14
CA THR A 399 6.17 7.69 -13.42
C THR A 399 5.32 8.92 -13.73
N LYS A 400 4.50 8.87 -14.78
CA LYS A 400 3.72 10.01 -15.26
C LYS A 400 2.47 9.61 -16.01
N ILE A 401 1.46 10.48 -15.98
CA ILE A 401 0.25 10.39 -16.76
C ILE A 401 -0.06 11.75 -17.43
N TYR A 402 -0.42 11.72 -18.68
CA TYR A 402 -0.86 12.86 -19.47
C TYR A 402 -2.31 12.67 -19.91
N LEU A 403 -3.20 13.52 -19.44
CA LEU A 403 -4.58 13.67 -19.91
C LEU A 403 -4.60 14.84 -20.88
N GLN A 404 -4.47 14.55 -22.17
CA GLN A 404 -4.19 15.57 -23.19
C GLN A 404 -5.42 16.38 -23.59
N GLN A 405 -6.61 15.82 -23.48
CA GLN A 405 -7.88 16.42 -23.91
C GLN A 405 -9.00 16.06 -22.92
N ILE A 406 -8.91 16.64 -21.74
CA ILE A 406 -9.99 16.51 -20.76
C ILE A 406 -11.24 17.17 -21.31
N GLN A 407 -12.35 16.45 -21.26
CA GLN A 407 -13.70 16.97 -21.52
C GLN A 407 -14.56 16.56 -20.33
N LEU A 408 -14.98 17.54 -19.58
CA LEU A 408 -15.91 17.40 -18.47
C LEU A 408 -17.21 18.08 -18.83
N GLU A 409 -18.33 17.38 -18.63
CA GLU A 409 -19.68 17.89 -18.88
C GLU A 409 -20.52 17.68 -17.61
N ALA A 410 -20.95 18.78 -16.97
CA ALA A 410 -21.71 18.81 -15.73
C ALA A 410 -22.95 19.68 -15.88
N GLY A 411 -24.10 19.07 -16.24
CA GLY A 411 -25.31 19.78 -16.63
C GLY A 411 -25.09 20.60 -17.89
N GLN A 412 -25.18 21.92 -17.79
CA GLN A 412 -24.86 22.86 -18.89
C GLN A 412 -23.39 23.30 -18.89
N GLY A 413 -22.67 22.97 -17.81
CA GLY A 413 -21.27 23.35 -17.63
C GLY A 413 -20.31 22.42 -18.35
N LYS A 414 -19.22 22.99 -18.86
CA LYS A 414 -18.14 22.25 -19.52
C LYS A 414 -16.78 22.73 -19.02
N ALA A 415 -15.84 21.79 -18.95
CA ALA A 415 -14.43 22.12 -18.79
C ALA A 415 -13.62 21.34 -19.83
N GLU A 416 -12.77 22.05 -20.55
CA GLU A 416 -11.90 21.46 -21.58
C GLU A 416 -10.45 21.87 -21.33
N GLY A 417 -9.51 20.96 -21.61
CA GLY A 417 -8.10 21.25 -21.46
C GLY A 417 -7.24 20.03 -21.24
N HIS A 418 -6.17 20.20 -20.46
CA HIS A 418 -5.24 19.10 -20.17
C HIS A 418 -4.81 19.07 -18.70
N LEU A 419 -4.35 17.91 -18.26
CA LEU A 419 -3.69 17.68 -16.98
C LEU A 419 -2.52 16.70 -17.19
N ASN A 420 -1.32 17.12 -16.85
CA ASN A 420 -0.13 16.31 -16.83
C ASN A 420 0.29 16.10 -15.38
N LEU A 421 0.49 14.87 -14.96
CA LEU A 421 0.96 14.51 -13.63
C LEU A 421 2.24 13.71 -13.72
N GLN A 422 3.19 13.96 -12.81
CA GLN A 422 4.41 13.18 -12.61
C GLN A 422 4.53 12.83 -11.12
N PHE A 423 4.93 11.61 -10.80
CA PHE A 423 4.92 11.07 -9.43
C PHE A 423 6.14 10.19 -9.08
N ALA A 424 7.25 10.27 -9.86
CA ALA A 424 8.45 9.48 -9.59
C ALA A 424 9.20 9.90 -8.31
N ASP A 425 9.47 11.22 -8.16
CA ASP A 425 10.26 11.80 -7.05
C ASP A 425 9.49 12.83 -6.23
N GLY A 426 8.18 12.75 -6.26
CA GLY A 426 7.24 13.72 -5.72
C GLY A 426 6.06 13.86 -6.66
N ILE A 427 5.21 14.84 -6.43
CA ILE A 427 4.06 15.11 -7.29
C ILE A 427 4.31 16.41 -8.05
N ALA A 428 4.40 16.35 -9.38
CA ALA A 428 4.42 17.53 -10.22
C ALA A 428 3.19 17.54 -11.15
N TRP A 429 2.64 18.71 -11.42
CA TRP A 429 1.48 18.87 -12.29
C TRP A 429 1.65 20.07 -13.23
N ASP A 430 0.98 19.97 -14.37
CA ASP A 430 0.79 21.06 -15.34
C ASP A 430 -0.62 20.92 -15.90
N THR A 431 -1.49 21.87 -15.59
CA THR A 431 -2.88 21.85 -16.01
C THR A 431 -3.32 23.18 -16.59
N ALA A 432 -4.09 23.09 -17.64
CA ALA A 432 -4.78 24.20 -18.23
C ALA A 432 -6.19 23.78 -18.61
N LEU A 433 -7.17 24.38 -17.97
CA LEU A 433 -8.60 24.15 -18.20
C LEU A 433 -9.30 25.45 -18.56
N ASP A 434 -10.17 25.40 -19.55
CA ASP A 434 -11.09 26.44 -19.88
C ASP A 434 -12.51 26.03 -19.46
N LEU A 435 -13.04 26.75 -18.49
CA LEU A 435 -14.33 26.47 -17.88
C LEU A 435 -15.43 27.28 -18.58
N SER A 436 -16.58 26.66 -18.84
CA SER A 436 -17.76 27.29 -19.39
C SER A 436 -18.99 26.88 -18.58
N ALA A 437 -19.62 27.82 -17.90
CA ALA A 437 -20.83 27.63 -17.09
C ALA A 437 -20.75 26.50 -16.05
N ILE A 438 -19.56 26.20 -15.51
CA ILE A 438 -19.35 25.16 -14.50
C ILE A 438 -20.08 25.52 -13.21
N ASN A 439 -20.85 24.56 -12.70
CA ASN A 439 -21.51 24.65 -11.40
C ASN A 439 -20.66 23.95 -10.31
N PRO A 440 -20.02 24.70 -9.41
CA PRO A 440 -19.22 24.08 -8.34
C PRO A 440 -19.98 23.15 -7.40
N ALA A 441 -21.31 23.25 -7.34
CA ALA A 441 -22.15 22.40 -6.50
C ALA A 441 -22.06 20.91 -6.85
N TYR A 442 -21.53 20.55 -8.02
CA TYR A 442 -21.23 19.15 -8.35
C TYR A 442 -20.13 18.54 -7.46
N TRP A 443 -19.31 19.37 -6.80
CA TRP A 443 -18.24 18.94 -5.90
C TRP A 443 -18.44 19.49 -4.48
N VAL A 444 -19.03 20.67 -4.34
CA VAL A 444 -19.27 21.35 -3.06
C VAL A 444 -20.71 21.84 -3.05
N ALA A 445 -21.61 21.08 -2.42
CA ALA A 445 -23.06 21.31 -2.43
C ALA A 445 -23.47 22.75 -2.06
N GLU A 446 -22.70 23.40 -1.20
CA GLU A 446 -22.96 24.74 -0.70
C GLU A 446 -22.65 25.86 -1.70
N LEU A 447 -22.02 25.55 -2.83
CA LEU A 447 -21.60 26.55 -3.83
C LEU A 447 -22.34 26.43 -5.17
N PRO A 448 -23.69 26.48 -5.20
CA PRO A 448 -24.42 26.44 -6.44
C PRO A 448 -24.18 27.70 -7.29
N GLY A 449 -23.97 27.50 -8.59
CA GLY A 449 -23.70 28.63 -9.46
C GLY A 449 -23.30 28.28 -10.87
N THR A 450 -22.72 29.23 -11.56
CA THR A 450 -22.13 29.06 -12.90
C THR A 450 -20.88 29.90 -13.01
N LEU A 451 -19.74 29.27 -13.20
CA LEU A 451 -18.46 29.94 -13.38
C LEU A 451 -17.87 29.62 -14.75
N ALA A 452 -17.23 30.61 -15.34
CA ALA A 452 -16.54 30.48 -16.62
C ALA A 452 -15.21 31.22 -16.58
N GLY A 453 -14.23 30.74 -17.33
CA GLY A 453 -12.93 31.36 -17.47
C GLY A 453 -11.77 30.36 -17.40
N PRO A 454 -10.54 30.82 -17.60
CA PRO A 454 -9.36 29.99 -17.59
C PRO A 454 -8.90 29.66 -16.16
N LEU A 455 -8.44 28.42 -16.01
CA LEU A 455 -7.68 27.92 -14.86
C LEU A 455 -6.36 27.34 -15.37
N ARG A 456 -5.24 27.89 -14.91
CA ARG A 456 -3.90 27.43 -15.26
C ARG A 456 -3.16 27.19 -13.97
N SER A 457 -2.53 26.01 -13.84
CA SER A 457 -1.70 25.72 -12.67
C SER A 457 -0.58 24.77 -13.07
N LYS A 458 0.64 25.13 -12.65
CA LYS A 458 1.83 24.32 -12.80
C LYS A 458 2.56 24.31 -11.49
N GLY A 459 2.94 23.14 -11.00
CA GLY A 459 3.61 23.05 -9.72
C GLY A 459 4.30 21.73 -9.49
N GLU A 460 5.00 21.66 -8.38
CA GLU A 460 5.71 20.49 -7.91
C GLU A 460 5.69 20.47 -6.37
N MET A 461 5.47 19.30 -5.81
CA MET A 461 5.61 19.01 -4.38
C MET A 461 6.70 17.95 -4.24
N LYS A 462 7.88 18.34 -3.75
CA LYS A 462 9.02 17.45 -3.54
C LYS A 462 9.65 17.71 -2.18
N ASN A 463 9.87 16.65 -1.37
CA ASN A 463 10.44 16.76 -0.02
C ASN A 463 9.72 17.83 0.85
N GLU A 464 8.39 17.83 0.84
CA GLU A 464 7.54 18.80 1.53
C GLU A 464 7.72 20.26 1.05
N GLN A 465 8.44 20.49 -0.03
CA GLN A 465 8.59 21.79 -0.64
C GLN A 465 7.68 21.93 -1.84
N LEU A 466 6.79 22.92 -1.78
CA LEU A 466 5.88 23.29 -2.86
C LEU A 466 6.51 24.36 -3.76
N SER A 467 6.48 24.14 -5.07
CA SER A 467 6.58 25.20 -6.07
C SER A 467 5.27 25.30 -6.84
N LEU A 468 4.83 26.50 -7.16
CA LEU A 468 3.53 26.73 -7.80
C LEU A 468 3.60 27.97 -8.72
N ASN A 469 3.02 27.82 -9.88
CA ASN A 469 2.59 28.94 -10.73
C ASN A 469 1.11 28.73 -11.02
N ALA A 470 0.25 29.66 -10.60
CA ALA A 470 -1.19 29.57 -10.76
C ALA A 470 -1.74 30.88 -11.34
N ASP A 471 -2.62 30.76 -12.30
CA ASP A 471 -3.35 31.87 -12.91
C ASP A 471 -4.82 31.45 -13.08
N LEU A 472 -5.72 32.10 -12.36
CA LEU A 472 -7.13 31.81 -12.28
C LEU A 472 -7.91 33.09 -12.56
N ASP A 473 -8.81 33.09 -13.54
CA ASP A 473 -9.73 34.22 -13.83
C ASP A 473 -11.12 33.67 -14.12
N LEU A 474 -11.90 33.43 -13.07
CA LEU A 474 -13.26 32.92 -13.16
C LEU A 474 -14.28 34.00 -12.89
N LYS A 475 -15.32 34.04 -13.73
CA LYS A 475 -16.43 34.99 -13.65
C LYS A 475 -17.74 34.26 -13.81
N GLY A 476 -18.78 34.78 -13.18
CA GLY A 476 -20.11 34.18 -13.30
C GLY A 476 -21.03 34.52 -12.15
N LYS A 477 -21.72 33.52 -11.66
CA LYS A 477 -22.61 33.64 -10.50
C LYS A 477 -22.32 32.50 -9.50
N LEU A 478 -22.34 32.81 -8.21
CA LEU A 478 -22.39 31.83 -7.13
C LEU A 478 -23.49 32.21 -6.17
N ARG A 479 -24.29 31.25 -5.74
CA ARG A 479 -25.44 31.46 -4.85
C ARG A 479 -26.39 32.58 -5.37
N GLY A 480 -26.56 32.67 -6.70
CA GLY A 480 -27.36 33.70 -7.34
C GLY A 480 -26.70 35.08 -7.40
N GLN A 481 -25.54 35.29 -6.81
CA GLN A 481 -24.82 36.57 -6.80
C GLN A 481 -23.76 36.62 -7.90
N PRO A 482 -23.50 37.78 -8.51
CA PRO A 482 -22.34 37.95 -9.39
C PRO A 482 -21.06 37.57 -8.68
N ALA A 483 -20.20 36.75 -9.32
CA ALA A 483 -18.95 36.22 -8.74
C ALA A 483 -17.79 36.52 -9.69
N VAL A 484 -16.66 36.92 -9.10
CA VAL A 484 -15.36 37.04 -9.76
C VAL A 484 -14.30 36.42 -8.83
N ILE A 485 -13.53 35.50 -9.33
CA ILE A 485 -12.43 34.86 -8.62
C ILE A 485 -11.19 34.97 -9.49
N GLN A 486 -10.28 35.88 -9.13
CA GLN A 486 -9.03 36.08 -9.81
C GLN A 486 -7.88 35.85 -8.82
N ALA A 487 -6.96 35.00 -9.20
CA ALA A 487 -5.75 34.77 -8.40
C ALA A 487 -4.57 34.52 -9.34
N LYS A 488 -3.48 35.24 -9.10
CA LYS A 488 -2.23 35.00 -9.80
C LYS A 488 -1.10 34.93 -8.79
N ALA A 489 -0.50 33.75 -8.69
CA ALA A 489 0.55 33.48 -7.74
C ALA A 489 1.64 32.63 -8.37
N ASP A 490 2.87 32.89 -8.01
CA ASP A 490 4.04 32.09 -8.37
C ASP A 490 5.03 32.01 -7.20
N GLY A 491 5.76 30.90 -7.14
CA GLY A 491 6.79 30.75 -6.14
C GLY A 491 7.24 29.32 -5.90
N GLY A 492 8.20 29.19 -4.99
CA GLY A 492 8.71 27.89 -4.54
C GLY A 492 9.66 28.04 -3.36
N GLY A 493 9.65 27.08 -2.45
CA GLY A 493 10.45 27.09 -1.24
C GLY A 493 10.24 28.36 -0.40
N ALA A 494 11.25 29.19 -0.30
CA ALA A 494 11.21 30.43 0.48
C ALA A 494 10.82 31.68 -0.32
N GLN A 495 10.48 31.54 -1.60
CA GLN A 495 10.16 32.67 -2.48
C GLN A 495 8.77 32.53 -3.07
N TRP A 496 7.89 33.48 -2.78
CA TRP A 496 6.50 33.48 -3.23
C TRP A 496 6.06 34.89 -3.65
N ASN A 497 5.26 34.95 -4.70
CA ASN A 497 4.58 36.15 -5.13
C ASN A 497 3.09 35.87 -5.27
N LEU A 498 2.26 36.64 -4.59
CA LEU A 498 0.84 36.77 -4.86
C LEU A 498 0.67 38.06 -5.66
N ASN A 499 0.70 37.95 -6.98
CA ASN A 499 0.65 39.12 -7.87
C ASN A 499 -0.73 39.79 -7.86
N ALA A 500 -1.76 38.98 -7.73
CA ALA A 500 -3.14 39.45 -7.61
C ALA A 500 -4.00 38.42 -6.87
N LEU A 501 -4.87 38.89 -6.01
CA LEU A 501 -5.99 38.14 -5.45
C LEU A 501 -7.21 39.06 -5.49
N GLN A 502 -8.28 38.64 -6.13
CA GLN A 502 -9.57 39.31 -6.09
C GLN A 502 -10.69 38.27 -6.04
N ILE A 503 -11.39 38.22 -4.93
CA ILE A 503 -12.59 37.38 -4.76
C ILE A 503 -13.74 38.34 -4.54
N ARG A 504 -14.74 38.30 -5.41
CA ARG A 504 -15.95 39.10 -5.28
C ARG A 504 -17.17 38.19 -5.37
N LEU A 505 -18.10 38.42 -4.47
CA LEU A 505 -19.40 37.74 -4.48
C LEU A 505 -20.48 38.75 -4.09
N GLY A 506 -21.26 39.17 -5.08
CA GLY A 506 -22.18 40.29 -4.95
C GLY A 506 -21.44 41.59 -4.62
N ASP A 507 -21.80 42.22 -3.53
CA ASP A 507 -21.13 43.42 -3.02
C ASP A 507 -19.90 43.16 -2.21
N ASN A 508 -19.70 41.88 -1.81
CA ASN A 508 -18.55 41.46 -0.96
C ASN A 508 -17.30 41.29 -1.79
N SER A 509 -16.16 41.72 -1.27
CA SER A 509 -14.88 41.53 -1.90
C SER A 509 -13.74 41.30 -0.90
N ILE A 510 -12.82 40.44 -1.28
CA ILE A 510 -11.51 40.25 -0.68
C ILE A 510 -10.50 40.45 -1.80
N SER A 511 -9.53 41.33 -1.58
CA SER A 511 -8.47 41.59 -2.55
C SER A 511 -7.12 41.70 -1.84
N GLY A 512 -6.07 41.33 -2.54
CA GLY A 512 -4.74 41.39 -1.95
C GLY A 512 -3.60 41.16 -2.93
N LYS A 513 -2.42 41.44 -2.48
CA LYS A 513 -1.13 41.16 -3.12
C LYS A 513 -0.07 40.95 -2.06
N GLY A 514 0.98 40.26 -2.40
CA GLY A 514 2.06 40.05 -1.47
C GLY A 514 3.26 39.37 -2.10
N SER A 515 4.37 39.39 -1.43
CA SER A 515 5.57 38.69 -1.83
C SER A 515 6.33 38.20 -0.61
N LEU A 516 6.98 37.08 -0.77
CA LEU A 516 7.94 36.54 0.15
C LEU A 516 9.20 36.21 -0.64
N GLN A 517 10.27 36.91 -0.34
CA GLN A 517 11.59 36.62 -0.89
C GLN A 517 12.57 36.53 0.30
N GLN A 518 13.47 37.49 0.49
CA GLN A 518 14.19 37.62 1.76
C GLN A 518 13.31 38.23 2.84
N LYS A 519 12.30 39.01 2.44
CA LYS A 519 11.31 39.64 3.29
C LYS A 519 9.91 39.30 2.84
N LEU A 520 9.02 39.17 3.79
CA LEU A 520 7.59 39.08 3.60
C LEU A 520 7.02 40.48 3.45
N ALA A 521 6.23 40.74 2.45
CA ALA A 521 5.47 41.97 2.28
C ALA A 521 4.12 41.65 1.63
N GLY A 522 3.03 42.08 2.20
CA GLY A 522 1.72 41.83 1.63
C GLY A 522 0.60 42.60 2.30
N GLN A 523 -0.49 42.72 1.58
CA GLN A 523 -1.69 43.38 2.04
C GLN A 523 -2.94 42.60 1.54
N ILE A 524 -3.90 42.46 2.43
CA ILE A 524 -5.22 41.90 2.11
C ILE A 524 -6.27 42.91 2.62
N ASP A 525 -7.13 43.36 1.72
CA ASP A 525 -8.27 44.21 2.03
C ASP A 525 -9.55 43.34 2.01
N ILE A 526 -10.36 43.45 3.06
CA ILE A 526 -11.60 42.73 3.30
C ILE A 526 -12.75 43.74 3.33
N LYS A 527 -13.68 43.59 2.40
CA LYS A 527 -14.90 44.43 2.32
C LYS A 527 -16.11 43.54 2.11
N LEU A 528 -16.82 43.26 3.19
CA LEU A 528 -17.97 42.37 3.21
C LEU A 528 -19.21 43.12 3.73
N PRO A 529 -19.79 44.02 2.93
CA PRO A 529 -20.93 44.85 3.34
C PRO A 529 -22.23 44.05 3.49
N ARG A 530 -22.32 42.85 2.93
CA ARG A 530 -23.55 42.04 2.93
C ARG A 530 -23.22 40.56 3.13
N LEU A 531 -22.98 40.13 4.37
CA LEU A 531 -22.63 38.76 4.68
C LEU A 531 -23.68 37.74 4.23
N ALA A 532 -24.96 38.09 4.17
CA ALA A 532 -26.02 37.20 3.68
C ALA A 532 -25.84 36.74 2.23
N GLN A 533 -25.07 37.48 1.42
CA GLN A 533 -24.73 37.07 0.05
C GLN A 533 -23.65 35.93 0.05
N LEU A 534 -22.83 35.88 1.09
CA LEU A 534 -21.85 34.80 1.26
C LEU A 534 -22.51 33.54 1.82
N TRP A 535 -23.33 33.72 2.87
CA TRP A 535 -24.05 32.64 3.53
C TRP A 535 -25.42 33.12 4.02
N PRO A 536 -26.53 32.46 3.66
CA PRO A 536 -27.90 32.97 3.94
C PRO A 536 -28.20 33.19 5.43
N GLN A 537 -27.51 32.44 6.29
CA GLN A 537 -27.70 32.52 7.76
C GLN A 537 -26.86 33.62 8.43
N LEU A 538 -25.89 34.21 7.68
CA LEU A 538 -25.09 35.33 8.16
C LEU A 538 -25.74 36.65 7.86
N ARG A 539 -25.68 37.58 8.77
CA ARG A 539 -26.11 38.97 8.59
C ARG A 539 -25.04 39.95 9.07
N GLY A 540 -25.15 41.18 8.64
CA GLY A 540 -24.22 42.25 8.99
C GLY A 540 -23.13 42.47 7.96
N GLN A 541 -22.13 43.24 8.36
CA GLN A 541 -20.99 43.60 7.52
C GLN A 541 -19.67 43.47 8.28
N ILE A 542 -18.61 43.18 7.53
CA ILE A 542 -17.23 43.14 8.04
C ILE A 542 -16.35 43.91 7.07
N ASN A 543 -15.54 44.83 7.59
CA ASN A 543 -14.48 45.48 6.86
C ASN A 543 -13.15 45.24 7.60
N GLY A 544 -12.07 45.11 6.87
CA GLY A 544 -10.80 44.91 7.50
C GLY A 544 -9.61 45.00 6.54
N ARG A 545 -8.46 44.99 7.15
CA ARG A 545 -7.18 44.98 6.45
C ARG A 545 -6.17 44.17 7.23
N LEU A 546 -5.44 43.35 6.49
CA LEU A 546 -4.26 42.64 6.98
C LEU A 546 -3.03 43.16 6.20
N ASP A 547 -2.06 43.68 6.91
CA ASP A 547 -0.73 44.00 6.38
C ASP A 547 0.28 43.04 6.99
N VAL A 548 1.12 42.42 6.17
CA VAL A 548 2.19 41.53 6.59
C VAL A 548 3.54 42.01 6.13
N ALA A 549 4.57 41.81 6.96
CA ALA A 549 5.93 42.26 6.72
C ALA A 549 6.96 41.35 7.45
N GLY A 550 8.25 41.67 7.39
CA GLY A 550 9.29 40.99 8.13
C GLY A 550 9.96 39.85 7.34
N THR A 551 10.29 38.77 8.00
CA THR A 551 10.88 37.55 7.38
C THR A 551 10.11 36.31 7.84
N LEU A 552 10.32 35.17 7.20
CA LEU A 552 9.72 33.89 7.66
C LEU A 552 10.05 33.51 9.11
N LYS A 553 11.28 33.85 9.54
CA LYS A 553 11.74 33.59 10.91
C LYS A 553 11.25 34.63 11.92
N ALA A 554 10.94 35.82 11.46
CA ALA A 554 10.47 36.94 12.25
C ALA A 554 9.35 37.69 11.49
N PRO A 555 8.17 37.05 11.30
CA PRO A 555 7.02 37.68 10.64
C PRO A 555 6.52 38.86 11.48
N GLN A 556 6.03 39.89 10.80
CA GLN A 556 5.37 41.05 11.37
C GLN A 556 3.99 41.20 10.72
N GLY A 557 3.03 41.75 11.42
CA GLY A 557 1.73 41.96 10.82
C GLY A 557 0.81 42.85 11.62
N LYS A 558 -0.10 43.49 10.91
CA LYS A 558 -1.20 44.26 11.50
C LYS A 558 -2.51 43.79 10.90
N LEU A 559 -3.45 43.41 11.74
CA LEU A 559 -4.82 43.08 11.36
C LEU A 559 -5.78 44.05 12.05
N GLY A 560 -6.60 44.71 11.27
CA GLY A 560 -7.76 45.44 11.76
C GLY A 560 -9.04 44.88 11.16
N LEU A 561 -10.01 44.50 11.95
CA LEU A 561 -11.33 44.04 11.52
C LEU A 561 -12.42 44.83 12.27
N GLN A 562 -13.39 45.32 11.52
CA GLN A 562 -14.58 45.98 12.06
C GLN A 562 -15.83 45.28 11.55
N GLY A 563 -16.67 44.86 12.45
CA GLY A 563 -17.96 44.23 12.14
C GLY A 563 -19.11 45.01 12.73
N THR A 564 -20.23 45.09 12.01
CA THR A 564 -21.45 45.72 12.54
C THR A 564 -22.66 44.89 12.18
N GLN A 565 -23.63 44.85 13.10
CA GLN A 565 -24.91 44.14 12.98
C GLN A 565 -24.74 42.67 12.61
N LEU A 566 -23.68 42.05 13.15
CA LEU A 566 -23.40 40.66 12.86
C LEU A 566 -24.48 39.76 13.53
N ALA A 567 -24.95 38.78 12.76
CA ALA A 567 -25.83 37.73 13.29
C ALA A 567 -25.61 36.41 12.60
N PHE A 568 -25.70 35.34 13.35
CA PHE A 568 -25.67 33.95 12.87
C PHE A 568 -26.70 33.16 13.68
N GLN A 569 -27.70 32.64 12.97
CA GLN A 569 -28.86 32.02 13.62
C GLN A 569 -29.49 33.00 14.64
N ASP A 570 -29.65 32.59 15.92
CA ASP A 570 -30.22 33.39 16.99
C ASP A 570 -29.20 34.26 17.76
N ASN A 571 -27.91 34.17 17.38
CA ASN A 571 -26.86 34.94 18.02
C ASN A 571 -26.62 36.27 17.29
N ARG A 572 -26.45 37.34 18.02
CA ARG A 572 -26.28 38.70 17.50
C ARG A 572 -25.10 39.39 18.19
N LEU A 573 -24.42 40.25 17.41
CA LEU A 573 -23.33 41.11 17.87
C LEU A 573 -23.47 42.45 17.15
N GLN A 574 -23.78 43.50 17.90
CA GLN A 574 -24.03 44.80 17.32
C GLN A 574 -22.78 45.43 16.70
N SER A 575 -21.66 45.34 17.42
CA SER A 575 -20.36 45.80 16.88
C SER A 575 -19.25 44.89 17.31
N LEU A 576 -18.25 44.76 16.41
CA LEU A 576 -16.99 44.08 16.65
C LEU A 576 -15.86 45.01 16.21
N ASN A 577 -14.86 45.19 17.05
CA ASN A 577 -13.57 45.74 16.65
C ASN A 577 -12.46 44.78 17.11
N LEU A 578 -11.62 44.34 16.18
CA LEU A 578 -10.45 43.50 16.43
C LEU A 578 -9.24 44.19 15.86
N GLU A 579 -8.27 44.45 16.69
CA GLU A 579 -6.93 44.92 16.31
C GLU A 579 -5.91 43.90 16.78
N ALA A 580 -5.03 43.46 15.87
CA ALA A 580 -3.92 42.59 16.21
C ALA A 580 -2.63 43.12 15.57
N ASN A 581 -1.56 43.13 16.31
CA ASN A 581 -0.24 43.55 15.85
C ASN A 581 0.82 42.55 16.32
N LEU A 582 1.70 42.14 15.40
CA LEU A 582 2.91 41.39 15.68
C LEU A 582 4.10 42.24 15.29
N ASP A 583 4.92 42.60 16.24
CA ASP A 583 6.07 43.48 16.01
C ASP A 583 7.35 42.74 15.59
N SER A 584 8.41 43.49 15.28
CA SER A 584 9.71 42.95 14.89
C SER A 584 10.43 42.18 16.01
N ALA A 585 10.07 42.38 17.25
CA ALA A 585 10.57 41.63 18.40
C ALA A 585 9.72 40.35 18.69
N GLN A 586 8.83 39.99 17.77
CA GLN A 586 7.91 38.85 17.87
C GLN A 586 6.97 38.95 19.08
N ARG A 587 6.61 40.16 19.47
CA ARG A 587 5.61 40.44 20.48
C ARG A 587 4.28 40.71 19.82
N ALA A 588 3.27 39.90 20.19
CA ALA A 588 1.91 40.10 19.76
C ALA A 588 1.13 40.98 20.72
N LYS A 589 0.28 41.83 20.16
CA LYS A 589 -0.74 42.56 20.88
C LYS A 589 -2.08 42.35 20.15
N ILE A 590 -3.11 41.94 20.88
CA ILE A 590 -4.46 41.72 20.36
C ILE A 590 -5.42 42.45 21.24
N ASP A 591 -6.29 43.26 20.65
CA ASP A 591 -7.36 43.97 21.33
C ASP A 591 -8.69 43.63 20.60
N LEU A 592 -9.64 43.06 21.28
CA LEU A 592 -10.98 42.74 20.80
C LEU A 592 -12.01 43.42 21.62
N LYS A 593 -12.97 44.08 20.99
CA LYS A 593 -14.16 44.66 21.63
C LYS A 593 -15.42 44.29 20.88
N GLY A 594 -16.34 43.62 21.52
CA GLY A 594 -17.67 43.29 21.02
C GLY A 594 -18.74 43.95 21.86
N SER A 595 -19.73 44.55 21.26
CA SER A 595 -20.85 45.16 21.97
C SER A 595 -22.20 44.65 21.47
N GLY A 596 -23.21 44.70 22.35
CA GLY A 596 -24.55 44.22 22.03
C GLY A 596 -24.57 42.72 21.75
N ILE A 597 -23.80 41.94 22.49
CA ILE A 597 -23.76 40.49 22.38
C ILE A 597 -25.04 39.87 22.91
N GLN A 598 -25.68 39.05 22.10
CA GLN A 598 -26.87 38.32 22.44
C GLN A 598 -26.72 36.87 21.98
N ALA A 599 -26.94 35.92 22.90
CA ALA A 599 -26.95 34.49 22.62
C ALA A 599 -28.37 33.95 22.84
N GLY A 600 -29.09 33.65 21.77
CA GLY A 600 -30.52 33.41 21.82
C GLY A 600 -31.26 34.60 22.45
N ASP A 601 -32.04 34.33 23.48
CA ASP A 601 -32.78 35.36 24.24
C ASP A 601 -31.94 36.00 25.36
N THR A 602 -30.68 35.62 25.55
CA THR A 602 -29.84 36.09 26.65
C THR A 602 -28.93 37.24 26.20
N ALA A 603 -29.13 38.43 26.74
CA ALA A 603 -28.24 39.56 26.55
C ALA A 603 -26.95 39.35 27.38
N LEU A 604 -25.81 39.28 26.70
CA LEU A 604 -24.47 39.13 27.28
C LEU A 604 -23.72 40.47 27.38
N GLY A 605 -24.21 41.50 26.70
CA GLY A 605 -23.67 42.86 26.83
C GLY A 605 -22.41 43.14 26.01
N THR A 606 -21.35 43.54 26.66
CA THR A 606 -20.06 43.93 26.03
C THR A 606 -18.96 42.99 26.46
N LEU A 607 -18.20 42.50 25.49
CA LEU A 607 -16.97 41.72 25.68
C LEU A 607 -15.76 42.56 25.32
N THR A 608 -14.80 42.63 26.19
CA THR A 608 -13.45 43.15 25.90
C THR A 608 -12.44 42.02 26.14
N ALA A 609 -11.60 41.75 25.18
CA ALA A 609 -10.49 40.81 25.37
C ALA A 609 -9.21 41.48 24.90
N SER A 610 -8.14 41.33 25.65
CA SER A 610 -6.83 41.78 25.28
C SER A 610 -5.77 40.69 25.49
N GLY A 611 -4.81 40.61 24.60
CA GLY A 611 -3.70 39.69 24.70
C GLY A 611 -2.40 40.38 24.35
N GLN A 612 -1.34 40.12 25.12
CA GLN A 612 -0.02 40.64 24.81
C GLN A 612 1.07 39.65 25.24
N GLY A 613 2.16 39.65 24.51
CA GLY A 613 3.33 38.85 24.86
C GLY A 613 4.02 38.23 23.65
N ASP A 614 4.95 37.37 23.93
CA ASP A 614 5.66 36.53 22.95
C ASP A 614 5.31 35.04 23.15
N ILE A 615 6.02 34.17 22.43
CA ILE A 615 5.77 32.70 22.53
C ILE A 615 5.97 32.20 23.96
N LYS A 616 6.89 32.78 24.76
CA LYS A 616 7.26 32.31 26.10
C LYS A 616 6.44 32.94 27.21
N ASN A 617 5.96 34.15 27.00
CA ASN A 617 5.25 34.92 28.02
C ASN A 617 4.06 35.61 27.40
N GLN A 618 2.88 35.08 27.66
CA GLN A 618 1.61 35.60 27.18
C GLN A 618 0.71 35.97 28.37
N LYS A 619 0.10 37.14 28.25
CA LYS A 619 -0.94 37.60 29.17
C LYS A 619 -2.20 37.88 28.38
N LEU A 620 -3.31 37.29 28.81
CA LEU A 620 -4.61 37.43 28.19
C LEU A 620 -5.58 37.92 29.26
N THR A 621 -6.42 38.87 28.90
CA THR A 621 -7.53 39.30 29.76
C THR A 621 -8.81 39.23 28.98
N LEU A 622 -9.89 38.86 29.67
CA LEU A 622 -11.23 38.78 29.12
C LEU A 622 -12.19 39.39 30.12
N ASP A 623 -12.96 40.39 29.69
CA ASP A 623 -13.95 41.10 30.49
C ASP A 623 -15.27 41.10 29.74
N LEU A 624 -16.33 40.53 30.35
CA LEU A 624 -17.69 40.52 29.85
C LEU A 624 -18.57 41.30 30.81
N GLN A 625 -19.25 42.31 30.31
CA GLN A 625 -20.17 43.18 31.08
C GLN A 625 -21.59 43.03 30.54
N GLY A 626 -22.31 42.07 31.10
CA GLY A 626 -23.71 41.80 30.76
C GLY A 626 -24.67 42.12 31.93
N PRO A 627 -25.99 42.21 31.65
CA PRO A 627 -26.97 42.47 32.66
C PRO A 627 -27.17 41.33 33.68
N LYS A 628 -26.98 40.09 33.22
CA LYS A 628 -27.17 38.89 34.07
C LYS A 628 -25.85 38.16 34.38
N LEU A 629 -24.81 38.45 33.62
CA LEU A 629 -23.49 37.82 33.75
C LEU A 629 -22.41 38.86 33.55
N LYS A 630 -21.53 39.00 34.55
CA LYS A 630 -20.25 39.71 34.38
C LYS A 630 -19.12 38.74 34.65
N LEU A 631 -18.07 38.84 33.87
CA LEU A 631 -16.94 37.93 33.93
C LEU A 631 -15.66 38.73 33.70
N ALA A 632 -14.69 38.58 34.59
CA ALA A 632 -13.34 39.12 34.39
C ALA A 632 -12.33 38.02 34.66
N LEU A 633 -11.58 37.62 33.62
CA LEU A 633 -10.57 36.55 33.65
C LEU A 633 -9.22 37.08 33.23
N GLY A 634 -8.18 36.62 33.94
CA GLY A 634 -6.79 36.86 33.56
C GLY A 634 -6.06 35.53 33.42
N LEU A 635 -5.42 35.34 32.26
CA LEU A 635 -4.63 34.13 31.96
C LEU A 635 -3.19 34.55 31.67
N ASP A 636 -2.26 33.72 32.12
CA ASP A 636 -0.85 33.81 31.72
C ASP A 636 -0.36 32.43 31.30
N GLY A 637 0.52 32.40 30.30
CA GLY A 637 1.01 31.12 29.73
C GLY A 637 2.06 31.31 28.65
N ALA A 638 2.40 30.18 28.03
CA ALA A 638 3.38 30.09 26.96
C ALA A 638 2.92 29.08 25.89
N LEU A 639 3.38 29.29 24.67
CA LEU A 639 3.17 28.38 23.56
C LEU A 639 4.47 27.59 23.29
N ASP A 640 4.40 26.27 23.29
CA ASP A 640 5.50 25.38 22.93
C ASP A 640 5.01 24.28 22.00
N LYS A 641 5.62 24.19 20.80
CA LYS A 641 5.29 23.16 19.78
C LYS A 641 3.78 22.97 19.54
N GLY A 642 3.03 24.10 19.47
CA GLY A 642 1.57 24.08 19.27
C GLY A 642 0.75 23.84 20.52
N ASN A 643 1.37 23.52 21.65
CA ASN A 643 0.68 23.39 22.94
C ASN A 643 0.74 24.73 23.67
N TRP A 644 -0.41 25.26 24.07
CA TRP A 644 -0.45 26.39 25.00
C TRP A 644 -0.57 25.83 26.43
N ARG A 645 0.35 26.21 27.28
CA ARG A 645 0.36 25.85 28.69
C ARG A 645 0.41 27.11 29.57
N GLY A 646 -0.50 27.17 30.50
CA GLY A 646 -0.63 28.32 31.36
C GLY A 646 -1.56 28.08 32.53
N ARG A 647 -2.08 29.17 33.02
CA ARG A 647 -3.01 29.18 34.14
C ARG A 647 -4.05 30.28 34.01
N LEU A 648 -5.21 30.05 34.53
CA LEU A 648 -6.15 31.11 34.92
C LEU A 648 -5.58 31.74 36.18
N ALA A 649 -5.00 32.94 36.04
CA ALA A 649 -4.28 33.61 37.13
C ALA A 649 -5.24 34.26 38.12
N ASN A 650 -6.36 34.84 37.63
CA ASN A 650 -7.44 35.42 38.41
C ASN A 650 -8.76 35.26 37.67
N GLY A 651 -9.84 35.31 38.39
CA GLY A 651 -11.20 35.23 37.87
C GLY A 651 -12.22 35.83 38.84
N ASP A 652 -13.09 36.65 38.27
CA ASP A 652 -14.28 37.20 38.94
C ASP A 652 -15.49 36.91 38.07
N ILE A 653 -16.52 36.29 38.64
CA ILE A 653 -17.78 35.96 37.95
C ILE A 653 -18.92 36.52 38.81
N GLN A 654 -19.78 37.32 38.20
CA GLN A 654 -21.02 37.79 38.84
C GLN A 654 -22.21 37.23 38.04
N ALA A 655 -22.97 36.35 38.66
CA ALA A 655 -24.14 35.71 38.05
C ALA A 655 -25.18 35.39 39.12
N GLY A 656 -26.47 35.58 38.83
CA GLY A 656 -27.55 35.20 39.71
C GLY A 656 -27.51 35.88 41.10
N GLY A 657 -27.01 37.12 41.18
CA GLY A 657 -26.86 37.83 42.44
C GLY A 657 -25.64 37.41 43.29
N GLN A 658 -24.85 36.45 42.80
CA GLN A 658 -23.63 35.95 43.45
C GLN A 658 -22.38 36.50 42.78
N ALA A 659 -21.35 36.81 43.59
CA ALA A 659 -20.04 37.20 43.12
C ALA A 659 -19.03 36.13 43.50
N TRP A 660 -18.52 35.40 42.48
CA TRP A 660 -17.58 34.31 42.63
C TRP A 660 -16.18 34.79 42.29
N LYS A 661 -15.21 34.56 43.16
CA LYS A 661 -13.80 34.84 42.94
C LYS A 661 -12.99 33.57 42.90
N LEU A 662 -12.09 33.45 41.94
CA LEU A 662 -11.12 32.35 41.89
C LEU A 662 -10.23 32.43 43.14
N GLN A 663 -10.16 31.36 43.92
CA GLN A 663 -9.40 31.32 45.17
C GLN A 663 -7.89 31.37 44.97
N GLY A 664 -7.39 30.75 43.85
CA GLY A 664 -6.00 30.74 43.47
C GLY A 664 -5.82 30.35 42.00
N PRO A 665 -4.64 30.59 41.45
CA PRO A 665 -4.37 30.25 40.04
C PRO A 665 -4.62 28.78 39.71
N ALA A 666 -5.29 28.50 38.62
CA ALA A 666 -5.63 27.15 38.17
C ALA A 666 -4.97 26.84 36.80
N ARG A 667 -4.38 25.66 36.69
CA ARG A 667 -3.73 25.20 35.45
C ARG A 667 -4.73 25.16 34.30
N LEU A 668 -4.34 25.67 33.14
CA LEU A 668 -5.12 25.61 31.91
C LEU A 668 -4.19 25.27 30.77
N GLU A 669 -4.54 24.25 30.02
CA GLU A 669 -3.73 23.77 28.88
C GLU A 669 -4.59 23.56 27.64
N ARG A 670 -4.12 24.00 26.48
CA ARG A 670 -4.63 23.64 25.16
C ARG A 670 -3.55 22.91 24.40
N LEU A 671 -3.77 21.63 24.10
CA LEU A 671 -2.83 20.80 23.35
C LEU A 671 -2.96 21.05 21.84
N ALA A 672 -1.93 20.67 21.08
CA ALA A 672 -1.91 20.81 19.62
C ALA A 672 -3.03 19.99 18.93
N ASP A 673 -3.45 18.87 19.53
CA ASP A 673 -4.58 18.03 19.08
C ASP A 673 -5.98 18.63 19.41
N GLY A 674 -6.01 19.84 19.96
CA GLY A 674 -7.25 20.55 20.31
C GLY A 674 -7.82 20.24 21.70
N LYS A 675 -7.23 19.33 22.47
CA LYS A 675 -7.67 19.07 23.85
C LYS A 675 -7.43 20.26 24.75
N ILE A 676 -8.43 20.61 25.55
CA ILE A 676 -8.35 21.67 26.59
C ILE A 676 -8.56 21.02 27.94
N ASN A 677 -7.56 21.09 28.81
CA ASN A 677 -7.58 20.58 30.16
C ASN A 677 -7.56 21.76 31.15
N PHE A 678 -8.42 21.68 32.16
CA PHE A 678 -8.48 22.67 33.23
C PHE A 678 -8.20 21.98 34.57
N GLY A 679 -7.18 22.45 35.24
CA GLY A 679 -6.74 21.88 36.52
C GLY A 679 -7.73 22.13 37.66
N ALA A 680 -7.55 21.46 38.77
CA ALA A 680 -8.34 21.65 39.97
C ALA A 680 -8.35 23.11 40.40
N HIS A 681 -9.54 23.64 40.76
CA HIS A 681 -9.75 25.03 41.04
C HIS A 681 -10.98 25.25 41.96
N CYS A 682 -10.99 26.34 42.70
CA CYS A 682 -12.13 26.70 43.55
C CYS A 682 -12.55 28.16 43.31
N TRP A 683 -13.83 28.38 43.24
CA TRP A 683 -14.49 29.68 43.24
C TRP A 683 -15.18 29.92 44.56
N MET A 684 -15.01 31.10 45.12
CA MET A 684 -15.57 31.47 46.44
C MET A 684 -16.57 32.60 46.28
N SER A 685 -17.73 32.47 46.95
CA SER A 685 -18.74 33.53 47.07
C SER A 685 -19.22 33.59 48.51
N GLY A 686 -18.67 34.51 49.30
CA GLY A 686 -18.90 34.53 50.74
C GLY A 686 -18.55 33.20 51.41
N PRO A 687 -19.50 32.51 52.08
CA PRO A 687 -19.27 31.19 52.65
C PRO A 687 -19.33 30.05 51.63
N ALA A 688 -19.90 30.31 50.46
CA ALA A 688 -20.06 29.30 49.41
C ALA A 688 -18.77 29.02 48.63
N SER A 689 -18.52 27.76 48.32
CA SER A 689 -17.42 27.36 47.41
C SER A 689 -17.93 26.45 46.31
N LEU A 690 -17.46 26.66 45.10
CA LEU A 690 -17.62 25.78 43.93
C LEU A 690 -16.24 25.32 43.48
N CYS A 691 -15.91 24.08 43.79
CA CYS A 691 -14.60 23.52 43.48
C CYS A 691 -14.71 22.50 42.35
N GLY A 692 -13.89 22.64 41.33
CA GLY A 692 -13.72 21.67 40.25
C GLY A 692 -12.45 20.84 40.42
N GLU A 693 -12.51 19.57 40.03
CA GLU A 693 -11.37 18.70 39.95
C GLU A 693 -10.57 18.98 38.65
N ASP A 694 -9.53 18.19 38.40
CA ASP A 694 -8.88 18.18 37.05
C ASP A 694 -9.89 17.68 36.00
N GLN A 695 -10.16 18.48 34.98
CA GLN A 695 -11.23 18.20 34.03
C GLN A 695 -10.83 18.53 32.58
N ARG A 696 -11.45 17.80 31.65
CA ARG A 696 -11.33 18.08 30.23
C ARG A 696 -12.50 18.97 29.80
N LEU A 697 -12.16 20.12 29.18
CA LEU A 697 -13.16 21.05 28.63
C LEU A 697 -13.46 20.80 27.14
N MET A 698 -12.49 20.25 26.39
CA MET A 698 -12.62 19.94 24.95
C MET A 698 -11.72 18.76 24.58
N PRO A 699 -12.05 17.94 23.56
CA PRO A 699 -13.39 17.65 23.11
C PRO A 699 -14.12 16.81 24.16
N GLU A 700 -15.43 16.71 24.05
CA GLU A 700 -16.27 15.92 24.98
C GLU A 700 -16.02 16.29 26.43
N PRO A 701 -16.56 17.45 26.88
CA PRO A 701 -16.35 17.94 28.24
C PRO A 701 -16.66 16.91 29.30
N LYS A 702 -15.78 16.81 30.30
CA LYS A 702 -15.99 16.01 31.51
C LYS A 702 -15.86 16.93 32.73
N LEU A 703 -16.96 17.30 33.29
CA LEU A 703 -17.04 18.31 34.35
C LEU A 703 -17.34 17.64 35.69
N ARG A 704 -16.58 17.98 36.71
CA ARG A 704 -16.73 17.50 38.09
C ARG A 704 -16.63 18.68 39.02
N TYR A 705 -17.74 19.03 39.71
CA TYR A 705 -17.81 20.17 40.58
C TYR A 705 -18.45 19.80 41.92
N HIS A 706 -17.94 20.35 42.98
CA HIS A 706 -18.44 20.27 44.33
C HIS A 706 -18.88 21.66 44.82
N LEU A 707 -20.17 21.84 44.99
CA LEU A 707 -20.77 23.05 45.58
C LEU A 707 -20.94 22.84 47.10
N LYS A 708 -20.41 23.74 47.88
CA LYS A 708 -20.58 23.69 49.35
C LYS A 708 -21.09 25.03 49.89
N GLN A 709 -21.92 24.95 50.95
CA GLN A 709 -22.45 26.07 51.70
C GLN A 709 -23.13 27.18 50.86
N PHE A 710 -23.71 26.79 49.70
CA PHE A 710 -24.40 27.77 48.87
C PHE A 710 -25.69 28.24 49.51
N PRO A 711 -25.90 29.57 49.72
CA PRO A 711 -27.12 30.08 50.39
C PRO A 711 -28.31 29.93 49.43
N ILE A 712 -29.31 29.14 49.83
CA ILE A 712 -30.50 28.86 49.02
C ILE A 712 -31.31 30.14 48.75
N GLU A 713 -31.26 31.09 49.64
CA GLU A 713 -31.87 32.42 49.47
C GLU A 713 -31.48 33.13 48.21
N SER A 714 -30.27 32.83 47.68
CA SER A 714 -29.78 33.36 46.42
C SER A 714 -30.58 32.86 45.21
N LEU A 715 -31.34 31.79 45.34
CA LEU A 715 -32.24 31.24 44.34
C LEU A 715 -33.62 31.88 44.35
N ALA A 716 -33.94 32.79 45.33
CA ALA A 716 -35.26 33.37 45.47
C ALA A 716 -35.80 34.02 44.18
N GLN A 717 -34.94 34.60 43.37
CA GLN A 717 -35.34 35.17 42.07
C GLN A 717 -35.85 34.15 41.03
N TRP A 718 -35.58 32.88 41.24
CA TRP A 718 -35.94 31.76 40.36
C TRP A 718 -37.11 30.94 40.93
N LEU A 719 -37.52 31.21 42.19
CA LEU A 719 -38.56 30.51 42.89
C LEU A 719 -39.85 31.32 42.83
N PRO A 720 -41.04 30.66 42.98
CA PRO A 720 -42.31 31.35 43.11
C PRO A 720 -42.27 32.30 44.30
N LYS A 721 -42.89 33.50 44.16
CA LYS A 721 -42.84 34.59 45.16
C LYS A 721 -43.37 34.22 46.54
N ASP A 722 -44.18 33.16 46.64
CA ASP A 722 -44.78 32.67 47.86
C ASP A 722 -43.93 31.68 48.68
N PHE A 723 -42.72 31.38 48.17
CA PHE A 723 -41.75 30.49 48.81
C PHE A 723 -40.58 31.28 49.38
N ALA A 724 -40.41 31.25 50.71
CA ALA A 724 -39.22 31.73 51.38
C ALA A 724 -38.36 30.53 51.82
N TRP A 725 -37.29 30.29 51.12
CA TRP A 725 -36.34 29.22 51.43
C TRP A 725 -35.14 29.83 52.15
N SER A 726 -34.71 29.19 53.22
CA SER A 726 -33.45 29.54 53.90
C SER A 726 -32.64 28.27 54.17
N GLY A 727 -31.34 28.40 54.11
CA GLY A 727 -30.42 27.27 54.34
C GLY A 727 -29.21 27.23 53.43
N LYS A 728 -28.43 26.17 53.55
CA LYS A 728 -27.20 25.96 52.79
C LYS A 728 -27.33 24.71 51.94
N LEU A 729 -27.09 24.87 50.63
CA LEU A 729 -27.07 23.77 49.64
C LEU A 729 -25.64 23.24 49.48
N ASN A 730 -25.49 21.91 49.50
CA ASN A 730 -24.31 21.20 49.05
C ASN A 730 -24.73 20.27 47.92
N ALA A 731 -23.95 20.23 46.87
CA ALA A 731 -24.23 19.41 45.68
C ALA A 731 -22.93 18.96 45.00
N ASP A 732 -22.95 17.76 44.47
CA ASP A 732 -21.86 17.23 43.63
C ASP A 732 -22.36 17.06 42.19
N LEU A 733 -21.77 17.76 41.26
CA LEU A 733 -22.12 17.72 39.83
C LEU A 733 -21.10 16.89 39.08
N GLN A 734 -21.56 15.85 38.38
CA GLN A 734 -20.79 15.12 37.40
C GLN A 734 -21.52 15.19 36.06
N LEU A 735 -20.86 15.76 35.04
CA LEU A 735 -21.43 15.94 33.71
C LEU A 735 -20.43 15.56 32.66
N ASP A 736 -20.77 14.58 31.84
CA ASP A 736 -20.03 14.17 30.67
C ASP A 736 -20.85 14.52 29.42
N LEU A 737 -20.21 15.18 28.44
CA LEU A 737 -20.84 15.65 27.22
C LEU A 737 -20.16 14.97 25.98
N PRO A 738 -20.33 13.65 25.78
CA PRO A 738 -19.85 12.98 24.56
C PRO A 738 -20.73 13.36 23.37
N ALA A 739 -20.23 13.11 22.16
CA ALA A 739 -20.95 13.37 20.91
C ALA A 739 -22.30 12.62 20.82
N SER A 740 -22.44 11.51 21.56
CA SER A 740 -23.70 10.72 21.65
C SER A 740 -24.80 11.34 22.53
N GLY A 741 -24.52 12.44 23.22
CA GLY A 741 -25.46 13.16 24.08
C GLY A 741 -25.01 13.25 25.55
N PRO A 742 -25.61 14.18 26.35
CA PRO A 742 -25.19 14.42 27.72
C PRO A 742 -25.53 13.26 28.65
N ASN A 743 -24.57 12.95 29.53
CA ASN A 743 -24.73 11.99 30.62
C ASN A 743 -24.26 12.66 31.94
N GLY A 744 -25.06 12.69 32.98
CA GLY A 744 -24.70 13.38 34.22
C GLY A 744 -25.49 12.96 35.46
N GLN A 745 -24.93 13.28 36.61
CA GLN A 745 -25.51 13.12 37.94
C GLN A 745 -25.33 14.43 38.72
N ILE A 746 -26.32 14.74 39.53
CA ILE A 746 -26.30 15.86 40.46
C ILE A 746 -26.55 15.32 41.88
#